data_256edb5e3ba5d683611dd6939f198eb0
#
_entry.id   256edb5e3ba5d683611dd6939f198eb0
#
_cell.length_a   1.000
_cell.length_b   1.000
_cell.length_c   1.000
_cell.angle_alpha   90.00
_cell.angle_beta   90.00
_cell.angle_gamma   90.00
#
_symmetry.space_group_name_H-M   'P 1'
#
loop_
_entity.id
_entity.type
_entity.pdbx_description
1 polymer ?
#
loop_
_entity_poly.entity_id
_entity_poly.type
_entity_poly.pdbx_seq_one_letter_code
_entity_poly.pdbx_strand_id
1 'polypeptide(L)'
;MLVRRGRFERELEEEMRLHRELKETELIADGVEENEARYAANRVFGNATILRERGHEVWGWEWIEHFVQDVSYGVRGMLRSPGTTLVALLSLALGIGANTAIFSLTDAVILKSLPVKDPAGLVLFGDGLDQGISDGFPNPWLYSYPFYREMQKRNRVFSDVAAAFSMTDRVHGFVEGRSDAEAMNIQLVSGTYFPMLGVQAEMGRMLSEEDDRTKGGHAVAVASYSWWTRSLARDPSVVGKKLTIGSTVFSVVGVVQPEFFGTKVGEAPDIWIPLSMQKEIPPGWDGYGDKMFESLHLMARLKPGVTMAEASANANLLFQQILRGFSGAPLTQENLQKLDKAHVELNSMATGFSRLRQQFSEPLKILMAVVGLVLLIACANIANLLLARSTARARELAVRQALGAARPKLIRQLLTESLVLALAGGALGVAFASGASRLLLRLVSDGRDTLQLHVSFDARLLLFTLGVTLATAVLFGTIPAFRATRLRLTDSLKDGRGQSDAPAKGRLATALVVSQVALSVVLLVGAGLFVRSLVNLTNVDTGFSRENVIRLHVDASSVGYKEDARLAGMYRRIEERVDALPGVRASSFSIFTFNEGTWNNRVWVQGYLSGHSEINVHHNAVGTGYFAAMGIPLLAGRTFGPQDTATSPKVGVIGETMARTLFPSGSPIGLRYGRGGAGNAGDTEVIGVVKDVKYNSLDENPKPGDYLPYTQNVRYLKDFEVRYAGDSAAMISAIRQAIREVDRTLPISDVMTLDEQVAQSVSNQRLLAQLSTFFGLLAIFLSCVGIYGLMSYIVTRRTNEIGIHMALGADRGRVVRMVVSGAMLQIGIGLLIGIPIALAGGRALAHRLFGVESYDPIVLSAAVGTLAVSALVAGLVPAMRAASIDPMEALRSE
;
A
#
# COMPACT_ATOMS: atom_id res chain seq x y z
N MET A 1 -8.52 -0.02 45.50
CA MET A 1 -8.55 -1.22 46.38
C MET A 1 -7.16 -1.67 46.79
N LEU A 2 -6.17 -1.74 45.89
CA LEU A 2 -4.74 -2.08 46.28
C LEU A 2 -4.13 -1.16 47.37
N VAL A 3 -4.56 0.10 47.46
CA VAL A 3 -4.09 1.10 48.43
C VAL A 3 -4.61 0.82 49.85
N ARG A 4 -5.60 -0.06 50.02
CA ARG A 4 -6.20 -0.35 51.35
C ARG A 4 -5.79 -1.70 51.97
N ARG A 5 -4.88 -2.43 51.35
CA ARG A 5 -4.45 -3.78 51.80
C ARG A 5 -3.96 -3.79 53.26
N GLY A 6 -3.06 -2.89 53.60
CA GLY A 6 -2.52 -2.81 54.95
C GLY A 6 -3.57 -2.40 56.02
N ARG A 7 -4.76 -1.96 55.59
CA ARG A 7 -5.91 -1.74 56.51
C ARG A 7 -6.68 -3.03 56.74
N PHE A 8 -6.95 -3.79 55.70
CA PHE A 8 -7.65 -5.08 55.81
C PHE A 8 -6.82 -6.11 56.57
N GLU A 9 -5.50 -6.17 56.35
CA GLU A 9 -4.61 -7.03 57.10
C GLU A 9 -4.62 -6.69 58.59
N ARG A 10 -4.62 -5.42 58.96
CA ARG A 10 -4.72 -4.98 60.35
C ARG A 10 -6.08 -5.25 60.96
N GLU A 11 -7.15 -5.00 60.21
CA GLU A 11 -8.53 -5.33 60.63
C GLU A 11 -8.67 -6.82 60.88
N LEU A 12 -8.13 -7.71 60.04
CA LEU A 12 -8.16 -9.17 60.24
C LEU A 12 -7.29 -9.59 61.45
N GLU A 13 -6.12 -8.97 61.66
CA GLU A 13 -5.28 -9.23 62.83
C GLU A 13 -5.99 -8.79 64.14
N GLU A 14 -6.64 -7.65 64.11
CA GLU A 14 -7.43 -7.15 65.24
C GLU A 14 -8.61 -8.06 65.55
N GLU A 15 -9.35 -8.51 64.52
CA GLU A 15 -10.49 -9.41 64.66
C GLU A 15 -10.06 -10.79 65.19
N MET A 16 -8.98 -11.35 64.69
CA MET A 16 -8.42 -12.61 65.20
C MET A 16 -7.93 -12.49 66.65
N ARG A 17 -7.36 -11.35 67.05
CA ARG A 17 -6.94 -11.06 68.42
C ARG A 17 -8.18 -10.96 69.33
N LEU A 18 -9.17 -10.20 68.90
CA LEU A 18 -10.39 -9.99 69.64
C LEU A 18 -11.16 -11.33 69.91
N HIS A 19 -11.26 -12.17 68.92
CA HIS A 19 -11.90 -13.48 69.04
C HIS A 19 -11.15 -14.41 70.01
N ARG A 20 -9.81 -14.36 70.01
CA ARG A 20 -8.98 -15.12 70.92
C ARG A 20 -9.16 -14.61 72.36
N GLU A 21 -9.15 -13.29 72.60
CA GLU A 21 -9.35 -12.63 73.91
C GLU A 21 -10.75 -12.90 74.46
N LEU A 22 -11.79 -12.87 73.59
CA LEU A 22 -13.17 -13.27 73.97
C LEU A 22 -13.25 -14.73 74.37
N LYS A 23 -12.59 -15.66 73.67
CA LYS A 23 -12.61 -17.10 74.02
C LYS A 23 -11.82 -17.37 75.28
N GLU A 24 -10.71 -16.65 75.53
CA GLU A 24 -9.95 -16.71 76.80
C GLU A 24 -10.81 -16.22 77.96
N THR A 25 -11.55 -15.12 77.82
CA THR A 25 -12.45 -14.58 78.84
C THR A 25 -13.62 -15.52 79.14
N GLU A 26 -14.18 -16.13 78.11
CA GLU A 26 -15.26 -17.16 78.24
C GLU A 26 -14.78 -18.36 79.05
N LEU A 27 -13.58 -18.90 78.77
CA LEU A 27 -13.00 -20.02 79.48
C LEU A 27 -12.66 -19.67 80.95
N ILE A 28 -12.21 -18.48 81.27
CA ILE A 28 -12.01 -18.00 82.64
C ILE A 28 -13.32 -17.85 83.34
N ALA A 29 -14.39 -17.38 82.70
CA ALA A 29 -15.74 -17.33 83.32
C ALA A 29 -16.30 -18.70 83.60
N ASP A 30 -15.91 -19.75 82.79
CA ASP A 30 -16.27 -21.15 82.99
C ASP A 30 -15.43 -21.84 84.08
N GLY A 31 -14.52 -21.13 84.81
CA GLY A 31 -13.77 -21.62 85.92
C GLY A 31 -12.40 -22.23 85.58
N VAL A 32 -11.91 -22.05 84.38
CA VAL A 32 -10.55 -22.50 83.92
C VAL A 32 -9.52 -21.52 84.44
N GLU A 33 -8.42 -22.02 84.99
CA GLU A 33 -7.28 -21.16 85.43
C GLU A 33 -6.68 -20.31 84.28
N GLU A 34 -6.38 -19.04 84.54
CA GLU A 34 -6.01 -18.03 83.55
C GLU A 34 -4.91 -18.52 82.54
N ASN A 35 -3.92 -19.25 83.01
CA ASN A 35 -2.85 -19.82 82.20
C ASN A 35 -3.35 -20.95 81.31
N GLU A 36 -4.17 -21.82 81.86
CA GLU A 36 -4.80 -22.92 81.06
C GLU A 36 -5.84 -22.42 80.08
N ALA A 37 -6.63 -21.39 80.40
CA ALA A 37 -7.59 -20.75 79.52
C ALA A 37 -6.90 -20.17 78.31
N ARG A 38 -5.77 -19.53 78.47
CA ARG A 38 -4.95 -18.96 77.36
C ARG A 38 -4.41 -20.06 76.41
N TYR A 39 -3.91 -21.19 76.95
CA TYR A 39 -3.46 -22.34 76.18
C TYR A 39 -4.62 -23.04 75.47
N ALA A 40 -5.76 -23.15 76.09
CA ALA A 40 -6.97 -23.74 75.53
C ALA A 40 -7.55 -22.86 74.41
N ALA A 41 -7.63 -21.53 74.59
CA ALA A 41 -8.10 -20.59 73.58
C ALA A 41 -7.18 -20.64 72.31
N ASN A 42 -5.86 -20.68 72.52
CA ASN A 42 -4.92 -20.82 71.39
C ASN A 42 -5.06 -22.17 70.66
N ARG A 43 -5.38 -23.25 71.38
CA ARG A 43 -5.55 -24.59 70.78
C ARG A 43 -6.87 -24.68 69.99
N VAL A 44 -7.94 -24.08 70.47
CA VAL A 44 -9.25 -24.01 69.78
C VAL A 44 -9.16 -23.10 68.57
N PHE A 45 -8.46 -21.98 68.67
CA PHE A 45 -8.31 -21.06 67.56
C PHE A 45 -7.44 -21.60 66.38
N GLY A 46 -6.53 -22.52 66.70
CA GLY A 46 -5.67 -23.14 65.73
C GLY A 46 -4.50 -22.23 65.23
N ASN A 47 -3.96 -22.56 64.12
CA ASN A 47 -2.81 -21.80 63.58
C ASN A 47 -3.29 -20.53 62.86
N ALA A 48 -3.05 -19.36 63.48
CA ALA A 48 -3.38 -18.03 62.96
C ALA A 48 -2.82 -17.78 61.56
N THR A 49 -1.65 -18.37 61.20
CA THR A 49 -1.05 -18.24 59.88
C THR A 49 -1.90 -18.93 58.79
N ILE A 50 -2.46 -20.12 59.13
CA ILE A 50 -3.32 -20.83 58.17
C ILE A 50 -4.66 -20.09 57.94
N LEU A 51 -5.23 -19.48 59.01
CA LEU A 51 -6.43 -18.67 58.90
C LEU A 51 -6.19 -17.39 58.10
N ARG A 52 -5.02 -16.78 58.24
CA ARG A 52 -4.61 -15.62 57.42
C ARG A 52 -4.45 -16.03 55.95
N GLU A 53 -3.81 -17.15 55.65
CA GLU A 53 -3.69 -17.66 54.29
C GLU A 53 -5.07 -17.98 53.68
N ARG A 54 -5.97 -18.62 54.39
CA ARG A 54 -7.37 -18.86 53.94
C ARG A 54 -8.16 -17.57 53.72
N GLY A 55 -7.96 -16.55 54.56
CA GLY A 55 -8.53 -15.22 54.36
C GLY A 55 -8.06 -14.56 53.07
N HIS A 56 -6.78 -14.72 52.74
CA HIS A 56 -6.21 -14.24 51.46
C HIS A 56 -6.80 -14.99 50.23
N GLU A 57 -7.04 -16.32 50.36
CA GLU A 57 -7.69 -17.07 49.27
C GLU A 57 -9.16 -16.62 49.00
N VAL A 58 -9.89 -16.23 50.01
CA VAL A 58 -11.29 -15.77 49.90
C VAL A 58 -11.35 -14.35 49.26
N TRP A 59 -10.33 -13.53 49.46
CA TRP A 59 -10.31 -12.17 48.89
C TRP A 59 -10.02 -12.13 47.41
N GLY A 60 -9.73 -13.25 46.75
CA GLY A 60 -9.66 -13.37 45.28
C GLY A 60 -8.53 -12.61 44.60
N TRP A 61 -7.53 -12.10 45.36
CA TRP A 61 -6.45 -11.27 44.85
C TRP A 61 -5.17 -12.01 44.54
N GLU A 62 -5.09 -13.28 44.90
CA GLU A 62 -3.90 -14.12 44.69
C GLU A 62 -3.47 -14.16 43.23
N TRP A 63 -4.41 -14.11 42.29
CA TRP A 63 -4.06 -14.14 40.86
C TRP A 63 -3.30 -12.87 40.43
N ILE A 64 -3.64 -11.68 40.99
CA ILE A 64 -2.92 -10.42 40.71
C ILE A 64 -1.53 -10.43 41.33
N GLU A 65 -1.42 -10.89 42.57
CA GLU A 65 -0.11 -10.99 43.25
C GLU A 65 0.81 -11.96 42.52
N HIS A 66 0.29 -13.11 42.18
CA HIS A 66 1.03 -14.09 41.40
C HIS A 66 1.43 -13.55 40.00
N PHE A 67 0.55 -12.79 39.37
CA PHE A 67 0.86 -12.17 38.08
C PHE A 67 1.98 -11.12 38.23
N VAL A 68 1.93 -10.25 39.22
CA VAL A 68 2.97 -9.26 39.46
C VAL A 68 4.31 -9.93 39.82
N GLN A 69 4.28 -11.02 40.61
CA GLN A 69 5.46 -11.83 40.88
C GLN A 69 6.04 -12.45 39.62
N ASP A 70 5.17 -13.07 38.76
CA ASP A 70 5.58 -13.67 37.50
C ASP A 70 6.19 -12.62 36.55
N VAL A 71 5.63 -11.40 36.48
CA VAL A 71 6.20 -10.26 35.71
C VAL A 71 7.57 -9.87 36.25
N SER A 72 7.71 -9.74 37.60
CA SER A 72 8.98 -9.40 38.21
C SER A 72 10.06 -10.46 37.95
N TYR A 73 9.67 -11.74 37.98
CA TYR A 73 10.56 -12.85 37.59
C TYR A 73 10.98 -12.76 36.13
N GLY A 74 10.02 -12.47 35.23
CA GLY A 74 10.27 -12.28 33.81
C GLY A 74 11.30 -11.17 33.55
N VAL A 75 11.09 -9.99 34.15
CA VAL A 75 11.99 -8.84 33.99
C VAL A 75 13.42 -9.15 34.53
N ARG A 76 13.52 -9.72 35.75
CA ARG A 76 14.83 -10.14 36.29
C ARG A 76 15.51 -11.18 35.42
N GLY A 77 14.74 -12.10 34.86
CA GLY A 77 15.22 -13.10 33.91
C GLY A 77 15.81 -12.49 32.66
N MET A 78 15.17 -11.46 32.11
CA MET A 78 15.67 -10.71 30.94
C MET A 78 16.99 -10.00 31.23
N LEU A 79 17.10 -9.37 32.39
CA LEU A 79 18.30 -8.65 32.81
C LEU A 79 19.51 -9.56 33.07
N ARG A 80 19.26 -10.82 33.50
CA ARG A 80 20.33 -11.81 33.73
C ARG A 80 20.95 -12.37 32.47
N SER A 81 20.29 -12.25 31.32
CA SER A 81 20.79 -12.73 30.03
C SER A 81 20.59 -11.66 28.93
N PRO A 82 21.37 -10.55 28.97
CA PRO A 82 21.11 -9.38 28.14
C PRO A 82 21.27 -9.66 26.65
N GLY A 83 22.23 -10.48 26.23
CA GLY A 83 22.46 -10.80 24.82
C GLY A 83 21.28 -11.55 24.16
N THR A 84 20.77 -12.60 24.81
CA THR A 84 19.61 -13.34 24.27
C THR A 84 18.32 -12.52 24.32
N THR A 85 18.15 -11.69 25.35
CA THR A 85 17.02 -10.77 25.48
C THR A 85 17.05 -9.71 24.40
N LEU A 86 18.20 -9.12 24.10
CA LEU A 86 18.36 -8.13 23.01
C LEU A 86 18.00 -8.73 21.66
N VAL A 87 18.54 -9.91 21.36
CA VAL A 87 18.21 -10.63 20.10
C VAL A 87 16.71 -10.90 19.98
N ALA A 88 16.08 -11.36 21.07
CA ALA A 88 14.64 -11.61 21.08
C ALA A 88 13.82 -10.33 20.90
N LEU A 89 14.18 -9.25 21.62
CA LEU A 89 13.51 -7.95 21.49
C LEU A 89 13.66 -7.34 20.09
N LEU A 90 14.86 -7.41 19.51
CA LEU A 90 15.10 -6.94 18.14
C LEU A 90 14.29 -7.76 17.10
N SER A 91 14.27 -9.09 17.26
CA SER A 91 13.47 -9.96 16.37
C SER A 91 11.96 -9.64 16.45
N LEU A 92 11.44 -9.43 17.68
CA LEU A 92 10.05 -9.04 17.89
C LEU A 92 9.76 -7.63 17.36
N ALA A 93 10.62 -6.66 17.68
CA ALA A 93 10.45 -5.28 17.24
C ALA A 93 10.41 -5.17 15.72
N LEU A 94 11.30 -5.89 15.02
CA LEU A 94 11.32 -5.93 13.57
C LEU A 94 10.09 -6.68 13.00
N GLY A 95 9.74 -7.84 13.55
CA GLY A 95 8.60 -8.64 13.08
C GLY A 95 7.26 -7.94 13.32
N ILE A 96 6.98 -7.50 14.55
CA ILE A 96 5.74 -6.82 14.92
C ILE A 96 5.70 -5.43 14.27
N GLY A 97 6.81 -4.69 14.27
CA GLY A 97 6.90 -3.34 13.73
C GLY A 97 6.71 -3.30 12.22
N ALA A 98 7.26 -4.27 11.47
CA ALA A 98 7.03 -4.41 10.04
C ALA A 98 5.55 -4.68 9.73
N ASN A 99 4.91 -5.60 10.47
CA ASN A 99 3.48 -5.87 10.32
C ASN A 99 2.64 -4.63 10.63
N THR A 100 2.97 -3.91 11.70
CA THR A 100 2.26 -2.68 12.07
C THR A 100 2.44 -1.57 11.02
N ALA A 101 3.64 -1.41 10.45
CA ALA A 101 3.92 -0.41 9.41
C ALA A 101 3.15 -0.70 8.11
N ILE A 102 3.14 -1.95 7.64
CA ILE A 102 2.39 -2.33 6.44
C ILE A 102 0.88 -2.25 6.71
N PHE A 103 0.41 -2.66 7.91
CA PHE A 103 -0.99 -2.52 8.26
C PHE A 103 -1.44 -1.06 8.32
N SER A 104 -0.61 -0.14 8.81
CA SER A 104 -0.94 1.29 8.85
C SER A 104 -1.17 1.87 7.45
N LEU A 105 -0.37 1.43 6.47
CA LEU A 105 -0.55 1.79 5.07
C LEU A 105 -1.81 1.14 4.47
N THR A 106 -2.05 -0.13 4.80
CA THR A 106 -3.25 -0.87 4.39
C THR A 106 -4.52 -0.23 4.94
N ASP A 107 -4.51 0.16 6.21
CA ASP A 107 -5.63 0.87 6.83
C ASP A 107 -5.89 2.21 6.15
N ALA A 108 -4.85 3.02 5.95
CA ALA A 108 -4.98 4.34 5.32
C ALA A 108 -5.50 4.28 3.88
N VAL A 109 -5.12 3.26 3.09
CA VAL A 109 -5.49 3.16 1.66
C VAL A 109 -6.79 2.36 1.46
N ILE A 110 -7.01 1.28 2.24
CA ILE A 110 -8.06 0.30 1.97
C ILE A 110 -9.23 0.38 2.95
N LEU A 111 -8.95 0.50 4.27
CA LEU A 111 -9.94 0.25 5.31
C LEU A 111 -10.57 1.52 5.89
N LYS A 112 -9.88 2.65 5.84
CA LYS A 112 -10.34 3.89 6.47
C LYS A 112 -11.57 4.42 5.75
N SER A 113 -12.65 4.65 6.50
CA SER A 113 -13.87 5.25 5.99
C SER A 113 -13.69 6.74 5.69
N LEU A 114 -14.46 7.26 4.74
CA LEU A 114 -14.51 8.70 4.46
C LEU A 114 -14.91 9.48 5.72
N PRO A 115 -14.34 10.66 5.94
CA PRO A 115 -14.67 11.54 7.07
C PRO A 115 -15.97 12.34 6.79
N VAL A 116 -17.06 11.62 6.57
CA VAL A 116 -18.38 12.15 6.20
C VAL A 116 -19.46 11.58 7.12
N LYS A 117 -20.64 12.18 7.12
CA LYS A 117 -21.78 11.69 7.90
C LYS A 117 -22.23 10.33 7.35
N ASP A 118 -22.38 9.34 8.24
CA ASP A 118 -22.85 7.99 7.92
C ASP A 118 -22.27 7.45 6.58
N PRO A 119 -20.99 7.12 6.53
CA PRO A 119 -20.36 6.67 5.29
C PRO A 119 -20.91 5.32 4.79
N ALA A 120 -21.49 4.50 5.67
CA ALA A 120 -22.04 3.19 5.31
C ALA A 120 -23.26 3.28 4.38
N GLY A 121 -24.01 4.39 4.48
CA GLY A 121 -25.16 4.65 3.61
C GLY A 121 -24.81 5.22 2.24
N LEU A 122 -23.52 5.43 1.93
CA LEU A 122 -23.10 5.98 0.63
C LEU A 122 -22.89 4.89 -0.40
N VAL A 123 -23.37 5.14 -1.62
CA VAL A 123 -23.22 4.27 -2.79
C VAL A 123 -22.66 5.05 -3.98
N LEU A 124 -21.88 4.36 -4.79
CA LEU A 124 -21.30 4.82 -6.05
C LEU A 124 -21.94 4.06 -7.20
N PHE A 125 -22.26 4.75 -8.26
CA PHE A 125 -22.68 4.16 -9.54
C PHE A 125 -21.44 3.78 -10.35
N GLY A 126 -21.26 2.49 -10.59
CA GLY A 126 -20.03 1.94 -11.16
C GLY A 126 -18.91 1.78 -10.12
N ASP A 127 -17.69 1.60 -10.60
CA ASP A 127 -16.49 1.37 -9.74
C ASP A 127 -15.67 2.64 -9.45
N GLY A 128 -15.97 3.75 -10.15
CA GLY A 128 -15.29 5.03 -10.02
C GLY A 128 -13.88 5.07 -10.60
N LEU A 129 -13.51 4.10 -11.44
CA LEU A 129 -12.16 3.97 -11.98
C LEU A 129 -11.99 4.65 -13.33
N ASP A 130 -13.06 4.72 -14.12
CA ASP A 130 -13.07 5.42 -15.40
C ASP A 130 -12.87 6.92 -15.19
N GLN A 131 -12.04 7.51 -16.02
CA GLN A 131 -11.72 8.93 -16.01
C GLN A 131 -11.80 9.51 -17.42
N GLY A 132 -11.97 10.83 -17.48
CA GLY A 132 -12.05 11.53 -18.74
C GLY A 132 -13.49 11.73 -19.21
N ILE A 133 -13.63 11.80 -20.51
CA ILE A 133 -14.90 12.00 -21.21
C ILE A 133 -15.11 10.80 -22.11
N SER A 134 -16.29 10.22 -22.05
CA SER A 134 -16.73 9.15 -22.93
C SER A 134 -17.85 9.63 -23.82
N ASP A 135 -17.87 9.17 -25.06
CA ASP A 135 -18.97 9.29 -26.01
C ASP A 135 -19.59 7.92 -26.35
N GLY A 136 -19.19 6.89 -25.57
CA GLY A 136 -19.63 5.51 -25.74
C GLY A 136 -21.04 5.29 -25.20
N PHE A 137 -21.98 4.81 -26.05
CA PHE A 137 -23.34 4.51 -25.60
C PHE A 137 -23.62 3.01 -25.64
N PRO A 138 -24.26 2.45 -24.61
CA PRO A 138 -24.49 2.99 -23.26
C PRO A 138 -23.24 2.88 -22.39
N ASN A 139 -22.98 3.86 -21.55
CA ASN A 139 -21.86 3.80 -20.58
C ASN A 139 -22.41 3.60 -19.15
N PRO A 140 -22.08 2.51 -18.47
CA PRO A 140 -22.49 2.27 -17.09
C PRO A 140 -21.51 2.83 -16.03
N TRP A 141 -20.43 3.51 -16.45
CA TRP A 141 -19.34 3.95 -15.59
C TRP A 141 -19.25 5.47 -15.42
N LEU A 142 -19.50 6.21 -16.50
CA LEU A 142 -19.55 7.66 -16.54
C LEU A 142 -20.92 8.14 -17.01
N TYR A 143 -21.35 9.28 -16.51
CA TYR A 143 -22.69 9.80 -16.77
C TYR A 143 -22.64 11.25 -17.24
N SER A 144 -23.64 11.67 -18.03
CA SER A 144 -23.82 13.06 -18.43
C SER A 144 -24.56 13.87 -17.36
N TYR A 145 -24.41 15.20 -17.37
CA TYR A 145 -25.13 16.08 -16.45
C TYR A 145 -26.66 15.94 -16.60
N PRO A 146 -27.25 15.89 -17.82
CA PRO A 146 -28.69 15.60 -17.97
C PRO A 146 -29.11 14.26 -17.37
N PHE A 147 -28.27 13.20 -17.45
CA PHE A 147 -28.56 11.92 -16.81
C PHE A 147 -28.62 12.06 -15.29
N TYR A 148 -27.63 12.73 -14.70
CA TYR A 148 -27.60 13.02 -13.26
C TYR A 148 -28.90 13.73 -12.81
N ARG A 149 -29.34 14.76 -13.53
CA ARG A 149 -30.56 15.53 -13.19
C ARG A 149 -31.82 14.67 -13.29
N GLU A 150 -31.94 13.81 -14.30
CA GLU A 150 -33.07 12.88 -14.43
C GLU A 150 -33.05 11.80 -13.34
N MET A 151 -31.89 11.27 -12.99
CA MET A 151 -31.72 10.33 -11.87
C MET A 151 -32.13 10.97 -10.57
N GLN A 152 -31.68 12.21 -10.30
CA GLN A 152 -32.04 12.96 -9.09
C GLN A 152 -33.54 13.14 -8.96
N LYS A 153 -34.25 13.52 -10.06
CA LYS A 153 -35.69 13.77 -10.04
C LYS A 153 -36.53 12.51 -9.86
N ARG A 154 -36.11 11.41 -10.49
CA ARG A 154 -36.97 10.20 -10.60
C ARG A 154 -36.67 9.15 -9.54
N ASN A 155 -35.55 9.22 -8.84
CA ASN A 155 -35.19 8.24 -7.85
C ASN A 155 -36.17 8.22 -6.66
N ARG A 156 -36.38 7.01 -6.08
CA ARG A 156 -37.27 6.81 -4.90
C ARG A 156 -36.52 6.22 -3.70
N VAL A 157 -35.31 5.70 -3.93
CA VAL A 157 -34.55 4.90 -2.98
C VAL A 157 -33.41 5.67 -2.35
N PHE A 158 -32.96 6.76 -2.99
CA PHE A 158 -31.91 7.62 -2.45
C PHE A 158 -32.51 8.84 -1.76
N SER A 159 -31.90 9.26 -0.65
CA SER A 159 -32.26 10.52 0.00
C SER A 159 -31.75 11.70 -0.82
N ASP A 160 -30.57 11.55 -1.42
CA ASP A 160 -29.99 12.54 -2.33
C ASP A 160 -29.02 11.85 -3.31
N VAL A 161 -28.82 12.49 -4.47
CA VAL A 161 -27.87 12.08 -5.51
C VAL A 161 -26.96 13.26 -5.81
N ALA A 162 -25.67 13.00 -5.89
CA ALA A 162 -24.65 13.99 -6.23
C ALA A 162 -23.79 13.49 -7.40
N ALA A 163 -23.13 14.43 -8.05
CA ALA A 163 -22.20 14.15 -9.13
C ALA A 163 -20.88 14.91 -8.94
N ALA A 164 -19.80 14.27 -9.40
CA ALA A 164 -18.49 14.90 -9.48
C ALA A 164 -17.86 14.60 -10.85
N PHE A 165 -17.17 15.58 -11.42
CA PHE A 165 -16.42 15.37 -12.66
C PHE A 165 -15.38 14.28 -12.47
N SER A 166 -15.21 13.41 -13.44
CA SER A 166 -14.38 12.21 -13.32
C SER A 166 -12.88 12.51 -13.15
N MET A 167 -12.46 13.70 -13.61
CA MET A 167 -11.08 14.18 -13.46
C MET A 167 -10.99 15.27 -12.39
N THR A 168 -9.80 15.38 -11.81
CA THR A 168 -9.37 16.52 -11.01
C THR A 168 -8.38 17.28 -11.86
N ASP A 169 -8.74 18.49 -12.28
CA ASP A 169 -7.91 19.28 -13.18
C ASP A 169 -6.88 20.09 -12.37
N ARG A 170 -5.61 20.02 -12.78
CA ARG A 170 -4.56 20.87 -12.24
C ARG A 170 -4.47 22.14 -13.10
N VAL A 171 -4.96 23.23 -12.55
CA VAL A 171 -5.12 24.50 -13.26
C VAL A 171 -4.32 25.58 -12.55
N HIS A 172 -3.72 26.48 -13.33
CA HIS A 172 -3.07 27.66 -12.79
C HIS A 172 -4.06 28.80 -12.62
N GLY A 173 -4.06 29.42 -11.44
CA GLY A 173 -4.92 30.57 -11.15
C GLY A 173 -4.22 31.61 -10.28
N PHE A 174 -4.76 32.82 -10.27
CA PHE A 174 -4.26 33.94 -9.47
C PHE A 174 -5.15 34.17 -8.26
N VAL A 175 -4.55 34.15 -7.09
CA VAL A 175 -5.22 34.46 -5.82
C VAL A 175 -5.08 35.94 -5.56
N GLU A 176 -6.19 36.64 -5.17
CA GLU A 176 -6.17 38.03 -4.84
C GLU A 176 -5.09 38.38 -3.81
N GLY A 177 -4.26 39.38 -4.13
CA GLY A 177 -3.13 39.80 -3.30
C GLY A 177 -1.83 39.05 -3.57
N ARG A 178 -1.77 38.18 -4.58
CA ARG A 178 -0.55 37.51 -5.04
C ARG A 178 -0.24 37.86 -6.48
N SER A 179 1.06 37.94 -6.79
CA SER A 179 1.55 38.25 -8.14
C SER A 179 1.72 37.02 -9.02
N ASP A 180 1.96 35.85 -8.40
CA ASP A 180 2.31 34.62 -9.10
C ASP A 180 1.10 33.71 -9.26
N ALA A 181 1.02 33.05 -10.41
CA ALA A 181 0.03 32.01 -10.63
C ALA A 181 0.35 30.78 -9.77
N GLU A 182 -0.64 30.28 -9.06
CA GLU A 182 -0.55 29.08 -8.23
C GLU A 182 -1.23 27.90 -8.96
N ALA A 183 -0.55 26.74 -9.00
CA ALA A 183 -1.17 25.52 -9.49
C ALA A 183 -2.09 24.93 -8.43
N MET A 184 -3.35 24.71 -8.76
CA MET A 184 -4.40 24.21 -7.88
C MET A 184 -5.10 23.02 -8.50
N ASN A 185 -5.41 22.05 -7.68
CA ASN A 185 -6.22 20.91 -8.06
C ASN A 185 -7.69 21.26 -7.91
N ILE A 186 -8.42 21.35 -9.02
CA ILE A 186 -9.82 21.75 -9.06
C ILE A 186 -10.70 20.53 -9.31
N GLN A 187 -11.74 20.37 -8.48
CA GLN A 187 -12.77 19.36 -8.65
C GLN A 187 -14.11 20.02 -8.93
N LEU A 188 -14.71 19.73 -10.08
CA LEU A 188 -16.06 20.13 -10.38
C LEU A 188 -17.07 19.20 -9.71
N VAL A 189 -18.06 19.75 -9.01
CA VAL A 189 -19.06 18.97 -8.26
C VAL A 189 -20.46 19.56 -8.40
N SER A 190 -21.47 18.72 -8.25
CA SER A 190 -22.86 19.21 -8.19
C SER A 190 -23.13 20.00 -6.91
N GLY A 191 -24.13 20.88 -6.95
CA GLY A 191 -24.53 21.65 -5.78
C GLY A 191 -25.01 20.78 -4.61
N THR A 192 -25.44 19.55 -4.85
CA THR A 192 -25.85 18.56 -3.83
C THR A 192 -24.68 17.79 -3.21
N TYR A 193 -23.46 17.96 -3.70
CA TYR A 193 -22.30 17.17 -3.28
C TYR A 193 -22.02 17.24 -1.77
N PHE A 194 -21.85 18.45 -1.24
CA PHE A 194 -21.56 18.63 0.20
C PHE A 194 -22.76 18.31 1.10
N PRO A 195 -23.99 18.74 0.77
CA PRO A 195 -25.18 18.35 1.55
C PRO A 195 -25.38 16.84 1.62
N MET A 196 -25.28 16.13 0.50
CA MET A 196 -25.42 14.68 0.44
C MET A 196 -24.35 13.96 1.29
N LEU A 197 -23.11 14.43 1.28
CA LEU A 197 -22.03 13.89 2.12
C LEU A 197 -22.16 14.29 3.60
N GLY A 198 -22.95 15.35 3.92
CA GLY A 198 -23.07 15.89 5.27
C GLY A 198 -21.80 16.62 5.73
N VAL A 199 -21.03 17.17 4.78
CA VAL A 199 -19.81 17.96 5.04
C VAL A 199 -20.18 19.36 5.44
N GLN A 200 -19.54 19.88 6.51
CA GLN A 200 -19.79 21.20 7.03
C GLN A 200 -18.68 22.19 6.65
N ALA A 201 -19.04 23.48 6.68
CA ALA A 201 -18.07 24.55 6.52
C ALA A 201 -17.33 24.80 7.84
N GLU A 202 -16.01 24.86 7.80
CA GLU A 202 -15.19 25.44 8.86
C GLU A 202 -15.40 26.96 8.90
N MET A 203 -15.52 27.57 7.73
CA MET A 203 -15.75 29.00 7.57
C MET A 203 -16.62 29.26 6.34
N GLY A 204 -17.52 30.23 6.41
CA GLY A 204 -18.41 30.58 5.30
C GLY A 204 -19.53 29.56 5.08
N ARG A 205 -19.82 29.23 3.82
CA ARG A 205 -20.83 28.24 3.43
C ARG A 205 -20.31 27.24 2.40
N MET A 206 -20.97 26.09 2.31
CA MET A 206 -20.76 25.11 1.24
C MET A 206 -21.53 25.46 -0.02
N LEU A 207 -21.23 24.79 -1.14
CA LEU A 207 -22.03 24.86 -2.34
C LEU A 207 -23.44 24.33 -2.07
N SER A 208 -24.41 24.91 -2.73
CA SER A 208 -25.82 24.53 -2.69
C SER A 208 -26.35 24.22 -4.09
N GLU A 209 -27.53 23.63 -4.20
CA GLU A 209 -28.16 23.36 -5.49
C GLU A 209 -28.40 24.62 -6.32
N GLU A 210 -28.55 25.77 -5.66
CA GLU A 210 -28.74 27.06 -6.30
C GLU A 210 -27.48 27.53 -7.05
N ASP A 211 -26.31 27.24 -6.50
CA ASP A 211 -25.01 27.57 -7.13
C ASP A 211 -24.75 26.78 -8.42
N ASP A 212 -25.39 25.60 -8.57
CA ASP A 212 -25.22 24.71 -9.75
C ASP A 212 -26.43 24.69 -10.71
N ARG A 213 -27.45 25.57 -10.48
CA ARG A 213 -28.69 25.55 -11.26
C ARG A 213 -28.54 26.14 -12.66
N THR A 214 -27.76 27.22 -12.78
CA THR A 214 -27.64 28.00 -14.00
C THR A 214 -26.24 27.87 -14.59
N LYS A 215 -26.16 27.44 -15.86
CA LYS A 215 -24.90 27.35 -16.59
C LYS A 215 -24.16 28.69 -16.60
N GLY A 216 -22.93 28.71 -16.11
CA GLY A 216 -22.09 29.92 -16.02
C GLY A 216 -22.60 30.99 -15.06
N GLY A 217 -23.63 30.69 -14.24
CA GLY A 217 -24.35 31.71 -13.49
C GLY A 217 -23.66 32.13 -12.19
N HIS A 218 -23.04 31.22 -11.50
CA HIS A 218 -22.51 31.45 -10.16
C HIS A 218 -21.03 31.07 -10.05
N ALA A 219 -20.15 32.06 -10.26
CA ALA A 219 -18.70 31.87 -10.16
C ALA A 219 -18.27 31.88 -8.68
N VAL A 220 -18.56 30.76 -7.99
CA VAL A 220 -18.23 30.54 -6.58
C VAL A 220 -17.29 29.34 -6.42
N ALA A 221 -16.49 29.37 -5.37
CA ALA A 221 -15.52 28.34 -5.07
C ALA A 221 -15.52 28.00 -3.58
N VAL A 222 -15.31 26.72 -3.24
CA VAL A 222 -15.09 26.26 -1.86
C VAL A 222 -13.66 25.77 -1.76
N ALA A 223 -12.92 26.25 -0.77
CA ALA A 223 -11.51 25.90 -0.56
C ALA A 223 -11.37 24.71 0.37
N SER A 224 -10.31 23.91 0.16
CA SER A 224 -9.92 22.88 1.12
C SER A 224 -9.20 23.50 2.31
N TYR A 225 -9.33 22.85 3.48
CA TYR A 225 -8.62 23.27 4.67
C TYR A 225 -7.10 23.21 4.51
N SER A 226 -6.61 22.23 3.77
CA SER A 226 -5.19 22.05 3.47
C SER A 226 -4.64 23.16 2.58
N TRP A 227 -5.37 23.53 1.52
CA TRP A 227 -4.99 24.65 0.66
C TRP A 227 -5.03 25.99 1.43
N TRP A 228 -6.08 26.25 2.18
CA TRP A 228 -6.20 27.44 3.02
C TRP A 228 -5.04 27.55 4.02
N THR A 229 -4.61 26.44 4.61
CA THR A 229 -3.46 26.39 5.53
C THR A 229 -2.14 26.63 4.80
N ARG A 230 -1.93 25.95 3.67
CA ARG A 230 -0.67 25.99 2.92
C ARG A 230 -0.50 27.30 2.17
N SER A 231 -1.55 27.74 1.46
CA SER A 231 -1.46 28.89 0.54
C SER A 231 -1.81 30.21 1.21
N LEU A 232 -2.70 30.23 2.19
CA LEU A 232 -3.16 31.47 2.83
C LEU A 232 -2.85 31.54 4.34
N ALA A 233 -2.02 30.62 4.88
CA ALA A 233 -1.64 30.60 6.30
C ALA A 233 -2.83 30.74 7.27
N ARG A 234 -4.01 30.22 6.88
CA ARG A 234 -5.30 30.33 7.60
C ARG A 234 -5.80 31.78 7.75
N ASP A 235 -5.57 32.60 6.77
CA ASP A 235 -6.11 33.98 6.76
C ASP A 235 -7.64 33.94 6.89
N PRO A 236 -8.24 34.57 7.94
CA PRO A 236 -9.69 34.59 8.13
C PRO A 236 -10.46 35.34 7.02
N SER A 237 -9.78 36.21 6.26
CA SER A 237 -10.38 36.95 5.14
C SER A 237 -10.53 36.12 3.86
N VAL A 238 -10.33 34.78 3.91
CA VAL A 238 -10.43 33.88 2.75
C VAL A 238 -11.83 33.90 2.11
N VAL A 239 -12.88 34.04 2.93
CA VAL A 239 -14.27 34.14 2.43
C VAL A 239 -14.46 35.52 1.77
N GLY A 240 -14.84 35.51 0.50
CA GLY A 240 -14.96 36.69 -0.35
C GLY A 240 -13.73 37.01 -1.19
N LYS A 241 -12.55 36.40 -0.93
CA LYS A 241 -11.37 36.53 -1.80
C LYS A 241 -11.67 36.09 -3.23
N LYS A 242 -11.03 36.79 -4.16
CA LYS A 242 -11.15 36.52 -5.59
C LYS A 242 -10.06 35.52 -6.04
N LEU A 243 -10.49 34.55 -6.82
CA LEU A 243 -9.64 33.54 -7.44
C LEU A 243 -9.87 33.63 -8.94
N THR A 244 -8.87 34.06 -9.70
CA THR A 244 -8.97 34.15 -11.16
C THR A 244 -8.42 32.89 -11.81
N ILE A 245 -9.26 32.17 -12.56
CA ILE A 245 -8.92 30.97 -13.30
C ILE A 245 -9.28 31.20 -14.78
N GLY A 246 -8.31 31.12 -15.66
CA GLY A 246 -8.52 31.51 -17.06
C GLY A 246 -8.99 32.96 -17.16
N SER A 247 -10.17 33.16 -17.73
CA SER A 247 -10.81 34.49 -17.85
C SER A 247 -11.87 34.77 -16.78
N THR A 248 -12.14 33.82 -15.87
CA THR A 248 -13.24 33.89 -14.91
C THR A 248 -12.75 34.17 -13.50
N VAL A 249 -13.43 35.09 -12.82
CA VAL A 249 -13.14 35.47 -11.42
C VAL A 249 -14.16 34.77 -10.50
N PHE A 250 -13.69 33.82 -9.72
CA PHE A 250 -14.46 33.09 -8.72
C PHE A 250 -14.38 33.81 -7.36
N SER A 251 -15.45 33.74 -6.58
CA SER A 251 -15.44 34.17 -5.19
C SER A 251 -15.37 32.97 -4.26
N VAL A 252 -14.42 32.93 -3.35
CA VAL A 252 -14.35 31.90 -2.32
C VAL A 252 -15.49 32.10 -1.34
N VAL A 253 -16.42 31.14 -1.23
CA VAL A 253 -17.63 31.24 -0.37
C VAL A 253 -17.50 30.48 0.94
N GLY A 254 -16.54 29.56 1.04
CA GLY A 254 -16.30 28.82 2.27
C GLY A 254 -15.05 27.94 2.22
N VAL A 255 -14.74 27.39 3.38
CA VAL A 255 -13.65 26.43 3.59
C VAL A 255 -14.25 25.18 4.21
N VAL A 256 -13.89 24.00 3.70
CA VAL A 256 -14.37 22.72 4.26
C VAL A 256 -13.72 22.42 5.62
N GLN A 257 -14.38 21.57 6.41
CA GLN A 257 -13.83 21.06 7.69
C GLN A 257 -12.46 20.38 7.52
N PRO A 258 -11.58 20.41 8.54
CA PRO A 258 -10.17 20.01 8.43
C PRO A 258 -9.93 18.60 7.92
N GLU A 259 -10.82 17.65 8.26
CA GLU A 259 -10.63 16.24 7.96
C GLU A 259 -11.08 15.84 6.55
N PHE A 260 -11.85 16.69 5.88
CA PHE A 260 -12.41 16.38 4.57
C PHE A 260 -11.41 16.69 3.44
N PHE A 261 -11.09 15.67 2.67
CA PHE A 261 -10.16 15.73 1.52
C PHE A 261 -10.82 15.37 0.18
N GLY A 262 -12.14 15.22 0.15
CA GLY A 262 -12.89 14.79 -1.03
C GLY A 262 -13.33 13.33 -0.94
N THR A 263 -13.86 12.81 -2.06
CA THR A 263 -14.38 11.43 -2.16
C THR A 263 -13.39 10.46 -2.79
N LYS A 264 -12.33 10.98 -3.45
CA LYS A 264 -11.24 10.20 -4.02
C LYS A 264 -10.07 10.12 -3.06
N VAL A 265 -9.76 8.92 -2.57
CA VAL A 265 -8.61 8.72 -1.67
C VAL A 265 -7.31 8.85 -2.45
N GLY A 266 -6.44 9.76 -1.98
CA GLY A 266 -5.14 10.03 -2.60
C GLY A 266 -5.14 11.21 -3.58
N GLU A 267 -6.30 11.69 -4.02
CA GLU A 267 -6.46 12.91 -4.82
C GLU A 267 -7.22 13.94 -3.97
N ALA A 268 -6.52 14.89 -3.38
CA ALA A 268 -7.16 15.91 -2.56
C ALA A 268 -7.30 17.21 -3.40
N PRO A 269 -8.53 17.61 -3.77
CA PRO A 269 -8.75 18.90 -4.40
C PRO A 269 -8.36 20.04 -3.49
N ASP A 270 -7.79 21.09 -4.08
CA ASP A 270 -7.55 22.36 -3.41
C ASP A 270 -8.82 23.22 -3.39
N ILE A 271 -9.58 23.15 -4.51
CA ILE A 271 -10.77 23.98 -4.73
C ILE A 271 -11.88 23.11 -5.34
N TRP A 272 -13.10 23.29 -4.85
CA TRP A 272 -14.32 22.76 -5.46
C TRP A 272 -15.14 23.87 -6.12
N ILE A 273 -15.62 23.62 -7.34
CA ILE A 273 -16.39 24.55 -8.17
C ILE A 273 -17.66 23.84 -8.66
N PRO A 274 -18.81 24.55 -8.84
CA PRO A 274 -20.03 23.95 -9.38
C PRO A 274 -19.85 23.38 -10.81
N LEU A 275 -20.50 22.25 -11.12
CA LEU A 275 -20.50 21.65 -12.47
C LEU A 275 -21.02 22.63 -13.54
N SER A 276 -21.92 23.55 -13.18
CA SER A 276 -22.44 24.59 -14.07
C SER A 276 -21.36 25.53 -14.61
N MET A 277 -20.20 25.57 -13.95
CA MET A 277 -19.03 26.37 -14.35
C MET A 277 -18.01 25.58 -15.19
N GLN A 278 -18.34 24.39 -15.67
CA GLN A 278 -17.40 23.52 -16.38
C GLN A 278 -16.73 24.20 -17.58
N LYS A 279 -17.50 24.99 -18.35
CA LYS A 279 -16.99 25.72 -19.51
C LYS A 279 -15.96 26.79 -19.16
N GLU A 280 -16.04 27.31 -17.94
CA GLU A 280 -15.18 28.41 -17.47
C GLU A 280 -13.85 27.90 -16.89
N ILE A 281 -13.73 26.60 -16.70
CA ILE A 281 -12.49 25.96 -16.21
C ILE A 281 -11.71 25.43 -17.42
N PRO A 282 -10.44 25.85 -17.62
CA PRO A 282 -9.63 25.30 -18.70
C PRO A 282 -9.54 23.78 -18.67
N PRO A 283 -9.64 23.08 -19.81
CA PRO A 283 -9.65 23.58 -21.20
C PRO A 283 -11.00 24.09 -21.71
N GLY A 284 -12.03 24.22 -20.89
CA GLY A 284 -13.30 24.83 -21.25
C GLY A 284 -14.28 23.89 -21.93
N TRP A 285 -14.33 22.63 -21.51
CA TRP A 285 -15.28 21.65 -22.01
C TRP A 285 -16.74 22.03 -21.67
N ASP A 286 -17.65 21.86 -22.59
CA ASP A 286 -19.04 22.24 -22.47
C ASP A 286 -19.98 21.02 -22.51
N GLY A 287 -19.98 20.25 -21.45
CA GLY A 287 -20.84 19.07 -21.29
C GLY A 287 -22.12 19.30 -20.50
N TYR A 288 -22.36 20.50 -19.97
CA TYR A 288 -23.48 20.74 -19.03
C TYR A 288 -24.86 20.43 -19.61
N GLY A 289 -25.10 20.68 -20.90
CA GLY A 289 -26.36 20.39 -21.58
C GLY A 289 -26.33 19.18 -22.51
N ASP A 290 -25.18 18.56 -22.68
CA ASP A 290 -24.98 17.46 -23.65
C ASP A 290 -25.31 16.12 -22.99
N LYS A 291 -26.26 15.40 -23.59
CA LYS A 291 -26.70 14.07 -23.14
C LYS A 291 -25.65 12.99 -23.34
N MET A 292 -24.75 13.18 -24.31
CA MET A 292 -23.69 12.22 -24.67
C MET A 292 -22.33 12.56 -24.10
N PHE A 293 -22.20 13.68 -23.40
CA PHE A 293 -20.97 14.06 -22.74
C PHE A 293 -20.88 13.37 -21.37
N GLU A 294 -20.47 12.11 -21.35
CA GLU A 294 -20.38 11.27 -20.17
C GLU A 294 -19.05 11.48 -19.49
N SER A 295 -19.06 12.19 -18.37
CA SER A 295 -17.83 12.63 -17.67
C SER A 295 -17.96 12.67 -16.16
N LEU A 296 -19.13 12.26 -15.63
CA LEU A 296 -19.44 12.39 -14.20
C LEU A 296 -19.47 11.02 -13.53
N HIS A 297 -18.88 10.95 -12.35
CA HIS A 297 -19.19 9.92 -11.36
C HIS A 297 -20.44 10.31 -10.60
N LEU A 298 -21.41 9.40 -10.52
CA LEU A 298 -22.61 9.57 -9.71
C LEU A 298 -22.44 8.85 -8.36
N MET A 299 -22.85 9.53 -7.31
CA MET A 299 -22.89 9.02 -5.96
C MET A 299 -24.22 9.35 -5.29
N ALA A 300 -24.67 8.52 -4.38
CA ALA A 300 -25.94 8.73 -3.70
C ALA A 300 -25.89 8.25 -2.25
N ARG A 301 -26.84 8.72 -1.47
CA ARG A 301 -27.08 8.26 -0.11
C ARG A 301 -28.37 7.43 -0.08
N LEU A 302 -28.32 6.20 0.43
CA LEU A 302 -29.50 5.36 0.64
C LEU A 302 -30.45 5.99 1.65
N LYS A 303 -31.76 5.87 1.40
CA LYS A 303 -32.77 6.16 2.42
C LYS A 303 -32.70 5.15 3.56
N PRO A 304 -33.05 5.53 4.80
CA PRO A 304 -33.11 4.59 5.91
C PRO A 304 -33.99 3.39 5.57
N GLY A 305 -33.48 2.18 5.81
CA GLY A 305 -34.22 0.93 5.58
C GLY A 305 -34.18 0.37 4.15
N VAL A 306 -33.63 1.10 3.18
CA VAL A 306 -33.46 0.62 1.80
C VAL A 306 -32.23 -0.27 1.71
N THR A 307 -32.38 -1.45 1.12
CA THR A 307 -31.28 -2.38 0.89
C THR A 307 -30.50 -2.04 -0.40
N MET A 308 -29.24 -2.48 -0.47
CA MET A 308 -28.44 -2.33 -1.69
C MET A 308 -29.10 -2.98 -2.92
N ALA A 309 -29.77 -4.13 -2.74
CA ALA A 309 -30.46 -4.84 -3.80
C ALA A 309 -31.65 -4.03 -4.35
N GLU A 310 -32.47 -3.43 -3.49
CA GLU A 310 -33.58 -2.55 -3.90
C GLU A 310 -33.08 -1.29 -4.61
N ALA A 311 -32.00 -0.69 -4.08
CA ALA A 311 -31.36 0.46 -4.69
C ALA A 311 -30.81 0.13 -6.09
N SER A 312 -30.14 -1.01 -6.25
CA SER A 312 -29.59 -1.48 -7.52
C SER A 312 -30.71 -1.75 -8.54
N ALA A 313 -31.81 -2.39 -8.14
CA ALA A 313 -32.96 -2.64 -9.01
C ALA A 313 -33.60 -1.32 -9.51
N ASN A 314 -33.78 -0.33 -8.61
CA ASN A 314 -34.32 0.98 -8.96
C ASN A 314 -33.37 1.76 -9.87
N ALA A 315 -32.07 1.78 -9.58
CA ALA A 315 -31.05 2.45 -10.37
C ALA A 315 -31.01 1.89 -11.80
N ASN A 316 -31.02 0.58 -11.95
CA ASN A 316 -31.02 -0.08 -13.26
C ASN A 316 -32.29 0.19 -14.07
N LEU A 317 -33.47 0.18 -13.42
CA LEU A 317 -34.72 0.56 -14.08
C LEU A 317 -34.67 1.99 -14.62
N LEU A 318 -34.20 2.93 -13.79
CA LEU A 318 -34.07 4.33 -14.18
C LEU A 318 -33.01 4.52 -15.26
N PHE A 319 -31.86 3.85 -15.16
CA PHE A 319 -30.81 3.86 -16.19
C PHE A 319 -31.36 3.51 -17.56
N GLN A 320 -32.10 2.41 -17.68
CA GLN A 320 -32.73 1.98 -18.92
C GLN A 320 -33.75 3.00 -19.42
N GLN A 321 -34.60 3.53 -18.54
CA GLN A 321 -35.63 4.51 -18.92
C GLN A 321 -35.05 5.84 -19.36
N ILE A 322 -34.01 6.36 -18.66
CA ILE A 322 -33.39 7.63 -18.98
C ILE A 322 -32.67 7.54 -20.33
N LEU A 323 -31.84 6.51 -20.53
CA LEU A 323 -31.08 6.36 -21.76
C LEU A 323 -31.99 6.14 -22.99
N ARG A 324 -33.09 5.39 -22.86
CA ARG A 324 -34.11 5.26 -23.93
C ARG A 324 -34.79 6.58 -24.23
N GLY A 325 -34.96 7.45 -23.22
CA GLY A 325 -35.53 8.79 -23.38
C GLY A 325 -34.56 9.82 -23.97
N PHE A 326 -33.25 9.55 -23.97
CA PHE A 326 -32.26 10.46 -24.52
C PHE A 326 -32.12 10.38 -26.05
N SER A 327 -32.46 9.27 -26.64
CA SER A 327 -32.38 9.06 -28.07
C SER A 327 -33.47 9.84 -28.78
N GLY A 328 -33.12 10.95 -29.40
CA GLY A 328 -34.03 11.72 -30.28
C GLY A 328 -34.12 11.16 -31.69
N ALA A 329 -33.35 10.12 -32.05
CA ALA A 329 -33.42 9.32 -33.27
C ALA A 329 -33.69 7.85 -32.93
N PRO A 330 -34.31 7.05 -33.82
CA PRO A 330 -34.50 5.65 -33.55
C PRO A 330 -33.15 4.98 -33.30
N LEU A 331 -32.96 4.43 -32.10
CA LEU A 331 -31.77 3.66 -31.72
C LEU A 331 -31.63 2.53 -32.73
N THR A 332 -30.42 2.35 -33.25
CA THR A 332 -30.14 1.18 -34.08
C THR A 332 -30.42 -0.10 -33.28
N GLN A 333 -30.78 -1.19 -33.98
CA GLN A 333 -31.01 -2.50 -33.36
C GLN A 333 -29.80 -2.92 -32.48
N GLU A 334 -28.57 -2.61 -32.91
CA GLU A 334 -27.34 -2.89 -32.20
C GLU A 334 -27.25 -2.10 -30.88
N ASN A 335 -27.55 -0.81 -30.92
CA ASN A 335 -27.54 0.04 -29.73
C ASN A 335 -28.63 -0.37 -28.73
N LEU A 336 -29.80 -0.80 -29.20
CA LEU A 336 -30.84 -1.37 -28.34
C LEU A 336 -30.38 -2.66 -27.65
N GLN A 337 -29.73 -3.56 -28.38
CA GLN A 337 -29.17 -4.79 -27.80
C GLN A 337 -28.06 -4.51 -26.80
N LYS A 338 -27.21 -3.50 -27.04
CA LYS A 338 -26.20 -3.05 -26.09
C LYS A 338 -26.85 -2.46 -24.85
N LEU A 339 -27.87 -1.64 -25.00
CA LEU A 339 -28.60 -1.05 -23.89
C LEU A 339 -29.32 -2.12 -23.05
N ASP A 340 -29.97 -3.10 -23.69
CA ASP A 340 -30.65 -4.19 -22.96
C ASP A 340 -29.68 -5.03 -22.08
N LYS A 341 -28.42 -5.13 -22.48
CA LYS A 341 -27.37 -5.83 -21.73
C LYS A 341 -26.66 -4.94 -20.70
N ALA A 342 -26.74 -3.63 -20.87
CA ALA A 342 -26.05 -2.69 -19.98
C ALA A 342 -26.78 -2.60 -18.64
N HIS A 343 -26.02 -2.67 -17.58
CA HIS A 343 -26.50 -2.52 -16.20
C HIS A 343 -25.51 -1.71 -15.39
N VAL A 344 -26.04 -0.96 -14.45
CA VAL A 344 -25.26 -0.19 -13.49
C VAL A 344 -25.02 -1.04 -12.26
N GLU A 345 -23.77 -1.19 -11.87
CA GLU A 345 -23.40 -1.76 -10.60
C GLU A 345 -23.37 -0.66 -9.53
N LEU A 346 -24.06 -0.90 -8.42
CA LEU A 346 -23.92 -0.04 -7.23
C LEU A 346 -22.89 -0.64 -6.28
N ASN A 347 -21.89 0.15 -5.96
CA ASN A 347 -20.83 -0.23 -5.05
C ASN A 347 -20.88 0.60 -3.77
N SER A 348 -20.44 0.01 -2.63
CA SER A 348 -20.31 0.78 -1.39
C SER A 348 -19.25 1.87 -1.54
N MET A 349 -19.61 3.09 -1.16
CA MET A 349 -18.71 4.24 -1.16
C MET A 349 -18.24 4.61 0.26
N ALA A 350 -18.46 3.76 1.24
CA ALA A 350 -18.11 4.01 2.65
C ALA A 350 -16.65 4.41 2.86
N THR A 351 -15.75 3.85 2.06
CA THR A 351 -14.31 4.14 2.09
C THR A 351 -13.85 5.06 0.96
N GLY A 352 -14.79 5.69 0.21
CA GLY A 352 -14.49 6.43 -1.01
C GLY A 352 -14.11 5.52 -2.19
N PHE A 353 -13.84 6.11 -3.32
CA PHE A 353 -13.27 5.40 -4.48
C PHE A 353 -11.84 5.90 -4.75
N SER A 354 -10.99 5.06 -5.36
CA SER A 354 -9.58 5.42 -5.51
C SER A 354 -8.87 4.50 -6.48
N ARG A 355 -8.21 5.08 -7.48
CA ARG A 355 -7.24 4.37 -8.32
C ARG A 355 -6.07 3.84 -7.49
N LEU A 356 -5.65 4.59 -6.47
CA LEU A 356 -4.62 4.12 -5.55
C LEU A 356 -5.02 2.82 -4.86
N ARG A 357 -6.30 2.69 -4.44
CA ARG A 357 -6.77 1.44 -3.84
C ARG A 357 -6.68 0.29 -4.83
N GLN A 358 -7.13 0.46 -6.07
CA GLN A 358 -7.02 -0.57 -7.10
C GLN A 358 -5.56 -0.93 -7.36
N GLN A 359 -4.70 0.08 -7.46
CA GLN A 359 -3.29 -0.06 -7.77
C GLN A 359 -2.49 -0.72 -6.65
N PHE A 360 -2.79 -0.38 -5.37
CA PHE A 360 -2.04 -0.83 -4.19
C PHE A 360 -2.70 -1.96 -3.40
N SER A 361 -3.99 -2.31 -3.64
CA SER A 361 -4.67 -3.33 -2.84
C SER A 361 -3.98 -4.70 -2.89
N GLU A 362 -3.64 -5.17 -4.08
CA GLU A 362 -2.94 -6.45 -4.24
C GLU A 362 -1.48 -6.39 -3.75
N PRO A 363 -0.67 -5.36 -4.11
CA PRO A 363 0.65 -5.17 -3.51
C PRO A 363 0.64 -5.18 -1.97
N LEU A 364 -0.29 -4.48 -1.34
CA LEU A 364 -0.39 -4.43 0.12
C LEU A 364 -0.78 -5.79 0.72
N LYS A 365 -1.68 -6.56 0.08
CA LYS A 365 -2.00 -7.93 0.51
C LYS A 365 -0.78 -8.85 0.43
N ILE A 366 0.00 -8.77 -0.66
CA ILE A 366 1.25 -9.51 -0.82
C ILE A 366 2.24 -9.13 0.27
N LEU A 367 2.45 -7.84 0.51
CA LEU A 367 3.34 -7.35 1.56
C LEU A 367 2.88 -7.76 2.96
N MET A 368 1.57 -7.76 3.25
CA MET A 368 1.02 -8.29 4.50
C MET A 368 1.34 -9.78 4.68
N ALA A 369 1.23 -10.58 3.63
CA ALA A 369 1.63 -11.99 3.66
C ALA A 369 3.14 -12.14 3.90
N VAL A 370 3.98 -11.36 3.22
CA VAL A 370 5.44 -11.34 3.38
C VAL A 370 5.84 -11.01 4.82
N VAL A 371 5.30 -9.91 5.39
CA VAL A 371 5.64 -9.53 6.77
C VAL A 371 5.07 -10.51 7.80
N GLY A 372 3.95 -11.17 7.50
CA GLY A 372 3.41 -12.27 8.28
C GLY A 372 4.38 -13.47 8.33
N LEU A 373 4.98 -13.83 7.19
CA LEU A 373 6.01 -14.88 7.12
C LEU A 373 7.27 -14.49 7.90
N VAL A 374 7.71 -13.24 7.81
CA VAL A 374 8.85 -12.71 8.61
C VAL A 374 8.55 -12.81 10.11
N LEU A 375 7.32 -12.48 10.53
CA LEU A 375 6.89 -12.64 11.93
C LEU A 375 6.93 -14.10 12.37
N LEU A 376 6.50 -15.05 11.55
CA LEU A 376 6.59 -16.48 11.86
C LEU A 376 8.05 -16.94 12.01
N ILE A 377 8.98 -16.43 11.19
CA ILE A 377 10.41 -16.67 11.34
C ILE A 377 10.91 -16.10 12.68
N ALA A 378 10.53 -14.88 13.03
CA ALA A 378 10.86 -14.28 14.32
C ALA A 378 10.31 -15.09 15.50
N CYS A 379 9.07 -15.57 15.42
CA CYS A 379 8.44 -16.45 16.42
C CYS A 379 9.21 -17.76 16.58
N ALA A 380 9.63 -18.38 15.48
CA ALA A 380 10.43 -19.61 15.51
C ALA A 380 11.81 -19.39 16.19
N ASN A 381 12.45 -18.24 15.92
CA ASN A 381 13.69 -17.86 16.59
C ASN A 381 13.52 -17.75 18.11
N ILE A 382 12.48 -17.05 18.54
CA ILE A 382 12.24 -16.85 19.98
C ILE A 382 11.86 -18.17 20.64
N ALA A 383 11.05 -18.99 19.98
CA ALA A 383 10.72 -20.34 20.47
C ALA A 383 12.00 -21.16 20.68
N ASN A 384 12.95 -21.13 19.73
CA ASN A 384 14.24 -21.82 19.86
C ASN A 384 15.09 -21.26 21.01
N LEU A 385 15.17 -19.94 21.16
CA LEU A 385 15.88 -19.30 22.26
C LEU A 385 15.26 -19.64 23.64
N LEU A 386 13.92 -19.63 23.73
CA LEU A 386 13.22 -20.01 24.96
C LEU A 386 13.36 -21.52 25.27
N LEU A 387 13.39 -22.38 24.27
CA LEU A 387 13.65 -23.81 24.45
C LEU A 387 15.07 -24.04 24.97
N ALA A 388 16.07 -23.36 24.41
CA ALA A 388 17.45 -23.41 24.90
C ALA A 388 17.57 -22.96 26.36
N ARG A 389 16.86 -21.88 26.71
CA ARG A 389 16.85 -21.31 28.06
C ARG A 389 16.10 -22.19 29.05
N SER A 390 14.98 -22.82 28.65
CA SER A 390 14.21 -23.71 29.52
C SER A 390 14.96 -25.01 29.85
N THR A 391 15.79 -25.52 28.94
CA THR A 391 16.66 -26.68 29.20
C THR A 391 17.78 -26.35 30.16
N ALA A 392 18.40 -25.14 30.09
CA ALA A 392 19.37 -24.68 31.06
C ALA A 392 18.78 -24.54 32.47
N ARG A 393 17.47 -24.26 32.60
CA ARG A 393 16.76 -24.16 33.87
C ARG A 393 16.02 -25.45 34.27
N ALA A 394 16.23 -26.56 33.56
CA ALA A 394 15.46 -27.81 33.77
C ALA A 394 15.63 -28.34 35.21
N ARG A 395 16.84 -28.28 35.80
CA ARG A 395 17.12 -28.68 37.20
C ARG A 395 16.33 -27.80 38.20
N GLU A 396 16.31 -26.50 38.03
CA GLU A 396 15.53 -25.54 38.84
C GLU A 396 14.05 -25.86 38.81
N LEU A 397 13.49 -26.07 37.60
CA LEU A 397 12.07 -26.40 37.44
C LEU A 397 11.72 -27.78 38.03
N ALA A 398 12.61 -28.76 37.90
CA ALA A 398 12.43 -30.09 38.51
C ALA A 398 12.42 -30.03 40.05
N VAL A 399 13.30 -29.23 40.65
CA VAL A 399 13.32 -29.01 42.13
C VAL A 399 12.05 -28.34 42.59
N ARG A 400 11.57 -27.32 41.89
CA ARG A 400 10.28 -26.67 42.20
C ARG A 400 9.07 -27.64 42.10
N GLN A 401 9.07 -28.51 41.11
CA GLN A 401 8.06 -29.54 40.96
C GLN A 401 8.12 -30.59 42.09
N ALA A 402 9.34 -30.97 42.50
CA ALA A 402 9.56 -31.87 43.61
C ALA A 402 9.08 -31.28 44.96
N LEU A 403 9.19 -29.95 45.13
CA LEU A 403 8.70 -29.17 46.26
C LEU A 403 7.18 -28.88 46.21
N GLY A 404 6.44 -29.44 45.23
CA GLY A 404 4.98 -29.34 45.16
C GLY A 404 4.40 -28.26 44.25
N ALA A 405 5.22 -27.59 43.45
CA ALA A 405 4.68 -26.58 42.51
C ALA A 405 3.80 -27.25 41.44
N ALA A 406 2.52 -26.86 41.38
CA ALA A 406 1.56 -27.37 40.40
C ALA A 406 1.96 -26.99 38.98
N ARG A 407 1.81 -27.90 38.01
CA ARG A 407 2.11 -27.66 36.56
C ARG A 407 1.46 -26.42 35.99
N PRO A 408 0.16 -26.11 36.24
CA PRO A 408 -0.45 -24.86 35.74
C PRO A 408 0.24 -23.59 36.19
N LYS A 409 0.79 -23.56 37.41
CA LYS A 409 1.52 -22.40 37.96
C LYS A 409 2.81 -22.16 37.18
N LEU A 410 3.56 -23.23 36.85
CA LEU A 410 4.78 -23.14 36.06
C LEU A 410 4.49 -22.73 34.58
N ILE A 411 3.43 -23.26 33.99
CA ILE A 411 2.99 -22.88 32.62
C ILE A 411 2.63 -21.39 32.60
N ARG A 412 1.83 -20.92 33.56
CA ARG A 412 1.44 -19.51 33.70
C ARG A 412 2.65 -18.60 33.80
N GLN A 413 3.60 -18.97 34.68
CA GLN A 413 4.86 -18.19 34.82
C GLN A 413 5.61 -18.06 33.50
N LEU A 414 5.82 -19.17 32.75
CA LEU A 414 6.54 -19.15 31.48
C LEU A 414 5.80 -18.37 30.39
N LEU A 415 4.46 -18.46 30.37
CA LEU A 415 3.62 -17.66 29.47
C LEU A 415 3.69 -16.18 29.83
N THR A 416 3.71 -15.81 31.12
CA THR A 416 3.87 -14.43 31.59
C THR A 416 5.23 -13.88 31.20
N GLU A 417 6.33 -14.67 31.35
CA GLU A 417 7.67 -14.27 30.85
C GLU A 417 7.65 -14.00 29.35
N SER A 418 7.00 -14.85 28.56
CA SER A 418 6.83 -14.69 27.10
C SER A 418 5.99 -13.46 26.76
N LEU A 419 4.94 -13.19 27.52
CA LEU A 419 4.05 -12.03 27.32
C LEU A 419 4.77 -10.73 27.61
N VAL A 420 5.56 -10.66 28.70
CA VAL A 420 6.37 -9.46 29.03
C VAL A 420 7.38 -9.18 27.92
N LEU A 421 8.04 -10.22 27.40
CA LEU A 421 8.99 -10.09 26.30
C LEU A 421 8.27 -9.60 25.02
N ALA A 422 7.10 -10.16 24.71
CA ALA A 422 6.31 -9.76 23.54
C ALA A 422 5.79 -8.32 23.66
N LEU A 423 5.30 -7.90 24.83
CA LEU A 423 4.86 -6.53 25.06
C LEU A 423 6.00 -5.52 24.94
N ALA A 424 7.18 -5.84 25.49
CA ALA A 424 8.37 -5.00 25.33
C ALA A 424 8.80 -4.91 23.84
N GLY A 425 8.82 -6.06 23.14
CA GLY A 425 9.08 -6.11 21.70
C GLY A 425 8.03 -5.37 20.88
N GLY A 426 6.75 -5.49 21.25
CA GLY A 426 5.62 -4.78 20.62
C GLY A 426 5.73 -3.25 20.78
N ALA A 427 6.08 -2.78 21.98
CA ALA A 427 6.30 -1.35 22.22
C ALA A 427 7.45 -0.79 21.36
N LEU A 428 8.58 -1.51 21.29
CA LEU A 428 9.67 -1.17 20.37
C LEU A 428 9.23 -1.26 18.91
N GLY A 429 8.37 -2.23 18.57
CA GLY A 429 7.78 -2.40 17.24
C GLY A 429 6.92 -1.21 16.82
N VAL A 430 6.10 -0.65 17.71
CA VAL A 430 5.33 0.58 17.45
C VAL A 430 6.26 1.76 17.18
N ALA A 431 7.31 1.91 17.98
CA ALA A 431 8.32 2.96 17.75
C ALA A 431 9.01 2.79 16.39
N PHE A 432 9.39 1.58 16.03
CA PHE A 432 9.94 1.27 14.70
C PHE A 432 8.93 1.55 13.59
N ALA A 433 7.67 1.10 13.74
CA ALA A 433 6.61 1.31 12.76
C ALA A 433 6.37 2.79 12.46
N SER A 434 6.47 3.67 13.46
CA SER A 434 6.30 5.12 13.28
C SER A 434 7.35 5.73 12.34
N GLY A 435 8.59 5.26 12.44
CA GLY A 435 9.69 5.65 11.55
C GLY A 435 9.54 5.04 10.14
N ALA A 436 9.25 3.72 10.10
CA ALA A 436 9.09 2.97 8.87
C ALA A 436 7.92 3.49 8.03
N SER A 437 6.76 3.80 8.63
CA SER A 437 5.60 4.34 7.91
C SER A 437 5.90 5.69 7.27
N ARG A 438 6.65 6.57 7.96
CA ARG A 438 7.08 7.86 7.38
C ARG A 438 8.03 7.67 6.20
N LEU A 439 8.95 6.70 6.29
CA LEU A 439 9.85 6.37 5.20
C LEU A 439 9.09 5.78 4.01
N LEU A 440 8.14 4.86 4.27
CA LEU A 440 7.29 4.27 3.22
C LEU A 440 6.46 5.33 2.49
N LEU A 441 5.84 6.27 3.22
CA LEU A 441 5.10 7.37 2.61
C LEU A 441 5.99 8.22 1.70
N ARG A 442 7.24 8.49 2.10
CA ARG A 442 8.19 9.22 1.25
C ARG A 442 8.60 8.44 -0.01
N LEU A 443 8.69 7.11 0.09
CA LEU A 443 9.01 6.25 -1.07
C LEU A 443 7.82 6.09 -2.03
N VAL A 444 6.59 6.18 -1.53
CA VAL A 444 5.36 6.11 -2.33
C VAL A 444 5.02 7.47 -2.94
N SER A 445 5.35 8.57 -2.24
CA SER A 445 5.13 9.94 -2.72
C SER A 445 6.26 10.32 -3.66
N ASP A 446 5.98 10.35 -4.97
CA ASP A 446 6.94 10.70 -6.04
C ASP A 446 7.32 12.20 -6.09
N GLY A 447 7.10 12.92 -4.99
CA GLY A 447 7.51 14.34 -4.85
C GLY A 447 6.63 15.36 -5.58
N ARG A 448 5.70 14.93 -6.45
CA ARG A 448 4.80 15.83 -7.21
C ARG A 448 3.44 15.98 -6.56
N ASP A 449 2.81 14.87 -6.21
CA ASP A 449 1.58 14.88 -5.44
C ASP A 449 1.94 14.53 -3.99
N THR A 450 1.77 15.49 -3.10
CA THR A 450 1.74 15.20 -1.68
C THR A 450 0.53 14.30 -1.45
N LEU A 451 0.77 12.98 -1.52
CA LEU A 451 -0.24 12.01 -1.08
C LEU A 451 -0.64 12.41 0.35
N GLN A 452 -1.78 13.06 0.50
CA GLN A 452 -2.30 13.48 1.80
C GLN A 452 -2.87 12.26 2.55
N LEU A 453 -2.07 11.18 2.60
CA LEU A 453 -2.38 10.04 3.43
C LEU A 453 -1.98 10.36 4.88
N HIS A 454 -2.96 10.68 5.69
CA HIS A 454 -2.75 10.84 7.13
C HIS A 454 -2.66 9.44 7.77
N VAL A 455 -1.44 8.95 7.94
CA VAL A 455 -1.18 7.79 8.78
C VAL A 455 -1.28 8.24 10.23
N SER A 456 -2.43 8.02 10.85
CA SER A 456 -2.67 8.30 12.27
C SER A 456 -2.49 7.02 13.09
N PHE A 457 -1.87 7.17 14.27
CA PHE A 457 -1.83 6.10 15.28
C PHE A 457 -3.19 6.07 16.00
N ASP A 458 -4.18 5.48 15.36
CA ASP A 458 -5.54 5.36 15.88
C ASP A 458 -5.75 4.06 16.69
N ALA A 459 -6.93 3.92 17.27
CA ALA A 459 -7.28 2.76 18.07
C ALA A 459 -7.25 1.44 17.27
N ARG A 460 -7.53 1.46 15.96
CA ARG A 460 -7.49 0.27 15.11
C ARG A 460 -6.07 -0.27 14.97
N LEU A 461 -5.10 0.62 14.72
CA LEU A 461 -3.69 0.26 14.61
C LEU A 461 -3.17 -0.29 15.93
N LEU A 462 -3.52 0.34 17.06
CA LEU A 462 -3.12 -0.13 18.39
C LEU A 462 -3.73 -1.49 18.72
N LEU A 463 -5.01 -1.72 18.42
CA LEU A 463 -5.67 -3.01 18.61
C LEU A 463 -5.07 -4.11 17.72
N PHE A 464 -4.78 -3.80 16.45
CA PHE A 464 -4.08 -4.72 15.56
C PHE A 464 -2.72 -5.12 16.13
N THR A 465 -1.90 -4.12 16.52
CA THR A 465 -0.58 -4.35 17.08
C THR A 465 -0.64 -5.15 18.39
N LEU A 466 -1.59 -4.85 19.25
CA LEU A 466 -1.83 -5.62 20.47
C LEU A 466 -2.24 -7.05 20.15
N GLY A 467 -3.15 -7.25 19.19
CA GLY A 467 -3.57 -8.57 18.73
C GLY A 467 -2.41 -9.40 18.19
N VAL A 468 -1.58 -8.81 17.32
CA VAL A 468 -0.35 -9.45 16.79
C VAL A 468 0.62 -9.78 17.92
N THR A 469 0.83 -8.87 18.87
CA THR A 469 1.71 -9.08 20.04
C THR A 469 1.23 -10.23 20.92
N LEU A 470 -0.06 -10.29 21.20
CA LEU A 470 -0.65 -11.39 22.01
C LEU A 470 -0.60 -12.73 21.26
N ALA A 471 -0.95 -12.73 19.96
CA ALA A 471 -0.83 -13.93 19.13
C ALA A 471 0.62 -14.44 19.09
N THR A 472 1.58 -13.55 18.94
CA THR A 472 3.00 -13.87 18.96
C THR A 472 3.40 -14.47 20.31
N ALA A 473 3.02 -13.85 21.45
CA ALA A 473 3.31 -14.38 22.79
C ALA A 473 2.74 -15.78 22.99
N VAL A 474 1.54 -16.05 22.50
CA VAL A 474 0.93 -17.38 22.55
C VAL A 474 1.68 -18.37 21.66
N LEU A 475 1.99 -18.03 20.42
CA LEU A 475 2.65 -18.91 19.45
C LEU A 475 4.01 -19.39 19.94
N PHE A 476 4.87 -18.49 20.40
CA PHE A 476 6.22 -18.89 20.85
C PHE A 476 6.31 -19.25 22.34
N GLY A 477 5.33 -18.85 23.16
CA GLY A 477 5.34 -19.12 24.60
C GLY A 477 4.76 -20.48 24.98
N THR A 478 3.71 -20.94 24.28
CA THR A 478 2.99 -22.18 24.62
C THR A 478 3.84 -23.43 24.45
N ILE A 479 4.55 -23.57 23.33
CA ILE A 479 5.32 -24.77 23.00
C ILE A 479 6.43 -25.03 24.05
N PRO A 480 7.29 -24.05 24.41
CA PRO A 480 8.28 -24.23 25.46
C PRO A 480 7.67 -24.49 26.84
N ALA A 481 6.56 -23.80 27.19
CA ALA A 481 5.92 -23.94 28.49
C ALA A 481 5.34 -25.34 28.71
N PHE A 482 4.63 -25.93 27.73
CA PHE A 482 4.13 -27.27 27.80
C PHE A 482 5.25 -28.34 27.87
N ARG A 483 6.37 -28.13 27.18
CA ARG A 483 7.50 -29.06 27.22
C ARG A 483 8.28 -28.99 28.53
N ALA A 484 8.55 -27.79 29.05
CA ALA A 484 9.28 -27.61 30.31
C ALA A 484 8.58 -28.32 31.49
N THR A 485 7.26 -28.47 31.43
CA THR A 485 6.46 -29.08 32.53
C THR A 485 6.19 -30.58 32.35
N ARG A 486 6.55 -31.21 31.21
CA ARG A 486 6.39 -32.67 30.95
C ARG A 486 7.62 -33.51 31.34
N LEU A 487 8.65 -32.91 31.93
CA LEU A 487 9.86 -33.63 32.37
C LEU A 487 9.51 -34.56 33.55
N ARG A 488 9.81 -35.87 33.39
CA ARG A 488 9.66 -36.84 34.51
C ARG A 488 10.82 -36.63 35.51
N LEU A 489 10.48 -36.51 36.78
CA LEU A 489 11.44 -36.39 37.90
C LEU A 489 12.52 -37.49 37.90
N THR A 490 12.16 -38.70 37.45
CA THR A 490 13.04 -39.85 37.37
C THR A 490 14.16 -39.71 36.34
N ASP A 491 13.91 -38.94 35.25
CA ASP A 491 14.86 -38.80 34.13
C ASP A 491 15.91 -37.73 34.45
N SER A 492 15.54 -36.67 35.21
CA SER A 492 16.44 -35.58 35.58
C SER A 492 17.39 -35.90 36.73
N LEU A 493 17.09 -36.94 37.49
CA LEU A 493 17.95 -37.44 38.59
C LEU A 493 18.87 -38.60 38.15
N LYS A 494 18.59 -39.26 36.98
CA LYS A 494 19.35 -40.38 36.42
C LYS A 494 20.40 -39.96 35.38
N ASP A 495 20.51 -38.67 35.01
CA ASP A 495 21.47 -38.17 33.98
C ASP A 495 22.97 -38.28 34.38
N GLY A 496 23.29 -39.02 35.45
CA GLY A 496 24.66 -39.36 35.84
C GLY A 496 25.23 -40.69 35.22
N ARG A 497 24.47 -41.44 34.41
CA ARG A 497 24.99 -42.66 33.75
C ARG A 497 24.45 -42.79 32.34
N GLY A 498 25.30 -42.46 31.41
CA GLY A 498 25.32 -42.71 29.99
C GLY A 498 24.26 -43.63 29.36
N GLN A 499 23.03 -43.17 29.19
CA GLN A 499 22.11 -43.78 28.25
C GLN A 499 21.45 -42.73 27.33
N SER A 500 21.82 -42.82 26.08
CA SER A 500 21.38 -42.02 24.96
C SER A 500 19.94 -42.30 24.54
N ASP A 501 18.92 -41.91 25.35
CA ASP A 501 17.53 -41.94 24.94
C ASP A 501 16.96 -40.53 24.84
N ALA A 502 17.36 -39.79 23.77
CA ALA A 502 16.77 -38.48 23.51
C ALA A 502 16.64 -38.13 22.02
N PRO A 503 16.13 -39.02 21.13
CA PRO A 503 15.79 -38.56 19.77
C PRO A 503 14.59 -37.60 19.72
N ALA A 504 13.71 -37.59 20.74
CA ALA A 504 12.52 -36.75 20.77
C ALA A 504 12.77 -35.32 21.20
N LYS A 505 13.81 -35.04 22.01
CA LYS A 505 14.10 -33.66 22.54
C LYS A 505 14.67 -32.70 21.49
N GLY A 506 15.38 -33.19 20.46
CA GLY A 506 15.94 -32.37 19.38
C GLY A 506 15.01 -32.09 18.22
N ARG A 507 14.01 -32.93 17.99
CA ARG A 507 13.15 -32.88 16.79
C ARG A 507 12.36 -31.59 16.63
N LEU A 508 11.89 -30.95 17.71
CA LEU A 508 11.14 -29.72 17.61
C LEU A 508 12.03 -28.53 17.22
N ALA A 509 13.20 -28.36 17.87
CA ALA A 509 14.12 -27.29 17.51
C ALA A 509 14.60 -27.44 16.07
N THR A 510 14.87 -28.67 15.63
CA THR A 510 15.14 -28.97 14.22
C THR A 510 13.94 -28.60 13.30
N ALA A 511 12.72 -28.96 13.67
CA ALA A 511 11.53 -28.64 12.90
C ALA A 511 11.31 -27.13 12.77
N LEU A 512 11.56 -26.35 13.85
CA LEU A 512 11.48 -24.88 13.82
C LEU A 512 12.53 -24.27 12.88
N VAL A 513 13.78 -24.79 12.88
CA VAL A 513 14.81 -24.31 11.95
C VAL A 513 14.49 -24.72 10.52
N VAL A 514 14.02 -25.93 10.27
CA VAL A 514 13.59 -26.39 8.95
C VAL A 514 12.46 -25.52 8.40
N SER A 515 11.43 -25.26 9.22
CA SER A 515 10.33 -24.39 8.80
C SER A 515 10.79 -22.94 8.53
N GLN A 516 11.71 -22.42 9.34
CA GLN A 516 12.30 -21.10 9.16
C GLN A 516 13.10 -21.01 7.86
N VAL A 517 13.93 -22.01 7.53
CA VAL A 517 14.66 -22.09 6.27
C VAL A 517 13.68 -22.17 5.10
N ALA A 518 12.64 -23.00 5.19
CA ALA A 518 11.61 -23.13 4.17
C ALA A 518 10.89 -21.78 3.91
N LEU A 519 10.49 -21.07 4.98
CA LEU A 519 9.87 -19.74 4.86
C LEU A 519 10.83 -18.71 4.26
N SER A 520 12.12 -18.76 4.62
CA SER A 520 13.14 -17.86 4.07
C SER A 520 13.37 -18.10 2.58
N VAL A 521 13.33 -19.36 2.10
CA VAL A 521 13.37 -19.68 0.66
C VAL A 521 12.20 -19.04 -0.07
N VAL A 522 10.97 -19.19 0.48
CA VAL A 522 9.77 -18.61 -0.12
C VAL A 522 9.91 -17.08 -0.27
N LEU A 523 10.39 -16.40 0.78
CA LEU A 523 10.59 -14.96 0.76
C LEU A 523 11.69 -14.53 -0.22
N LEU A 524 12.80 -15.25 -0.26
CA LEU A 524 13.91 -14.93 -1.17
C LEU A 524 13.55 -15.16 -2.64
N VAL A 525 12.88 -16.28 -2.95
CA VAL A 525 12.41 -16.56 -4.30
C VAL A 525 11.38 -15.51 -4.71
N GLY A 526 10.42 -15.17 -3.83
CA GLY A 526 9.45 -14.11 -4.10
C GLY A 526 10.11 -12.76 -4.38
N ALA A 527 11.06 -12.35 -3.54
CA ALA A 527 11.84 -11.13 -3.74
C ALA A 527 12.62 -11.15 -5.06
N GLY A 528 13.29 -12.26 -5.36
CA GLY A 528 14.05 -12.44 -6.61
C GLY A 528 13.16 -12.37 -7.86
N LEU A 529 11.96 -12.95 -7.82
CA LEU A 529 10.98 -12.86 -8.92
C LEU A 529 10.51 -11.42 -9.14
N PHE A 530 10.22 -10.65 -8.08
CA PHE A 530 9.85 -9.23 -8.23
C PHE A 530 11.00 -8.39 -8.79
N VAL A 531 12.23 -8.60 -8.32
CA VAL A 531 13.42 -7.91 -8.86
C VAL A 531 13.62 -8.26 -10.32
N ARG A 532 13.52 -9.53 -10.69
CA ARG A 532 13.67 -9.99 -12.08
C ARG A 532 12.59 -9.41 -12.98
N SER A 533 11.33 -9.42 -12.51
CA SER A 533 10.21 -8.80 -13.21
C SER A 533 10.42 -7.30 -13.43
N LEU A 534 10.91 -6.57 -12.42
CA LEU A 534 11.24 -5.15 -12.56
C LEU A 534 12.33 -4.92 -13.58
N VAL A 535 13.43 -5.71 -13.56
CA VAL A 535 14.53 -5.61 -14.53
C VAL A 535 14.02 -5.88 -15.94
N ASN A 536 13.20 -6.90 -16.14
CA ASN A 536 12.62 -7.20 -17.45
C ASN A 536 11.73 -6.05 -17.93
N LEU A 537 10.89 -5.51 -17.04
CA LEU A 537 9.98 -4.41 -17.36
C LEU A 537 10.72 -3.12 -17.73
N THR A 538 11.78 -2.80 -16.99
CA THR A 538 12.60 -1.60 -17.29
C THR A 538 13.42 -1.73 -18.57
N ASN A 539 13.66 -2.94 -19.05
CA ASN A 539 14.39 -3.21 -20.30
C ASN A 539 13.47 -3.40 -21.52
N VAL A 540 12.15 -3.20 -21.36
CA VAL A 540 11.20 -3.29 -22.49
C VAL A 540 11.49 -2.21 -23.51
N ASP A 541 11.43 -2.58 -24.79
CA ASP A 541 11.44 -1.62 -25.90
C ASP A 541 10.15 -0.81 -25.88
N THR A 542 10.28 0.47 -25.60
CA THR A 542 9.15 1.41 -25.52
C THR A 542 8.63 1.86 -26.87
N GLY A 543 9.40 1.62 -27.95
CA GLY A 543 9.14 2.16 -29.30
C GLY A 543 9.60 3.59 -29.48
N PHE A 544 9.98 4.28 -28.39
CA PHE A 544 10.56 5.62 -28.36
C PHE A 544 11.89 5.63 -27.57
N SER A 545 12.70 6.63 -27.79
CA SER A 545 13.99 6.79 -27.09
C SER A 545 13.79 7.59 -25.81
N ARG A 546 14.11 6.99 -24.65
CA ARG A 546 13.99 7.60 -23.31
C ARG A 546 15.11 8.60 -23.00
N GLU A 547 16.29 8.34 -23.56
CA GLU A 547 17.50 9.07 -23.24
C GLU A 547 17.52 10.47 -23.86
N ASN A 548 17.98 11.43 -23.09
CA ASN A 548 18.18 12.81 -23.54
C ASN A 548 16.91 13.49 -24.10
N VAL A 549 15.77 13.22 -23.53
CA VAL A 549 14.51 13.91 -23.82
C VAL A 549 14.01 14.57 -22.55
N ILE A 550 13.86 15.89 -22.56
CA ILE A 550 13.15 16.65 -21.54
C ILE A 550 11.70 16.79 -21.97
N ARG A 551 10.82 16.53 -21.05
CA ARG A 551 9.39 16.81 -21.18
C ARG A 551 8.99 17.88 -20.17
N LEU A 552 8.14 18.81 -20.57
CA LEU A 552 7.56 19.84 -19.72
C LEU A 552 6.12 20.14 -20.14
N HIS A 553 5.31 20.58 -19.18
CA HIS A 553 3.94 21.02 -19.43
C HIS A 553 3.91 22.53 -19.67
N VAL A 554 3.24 22.96 -20.75
CA VAL A 554 2.96 24.35 -21.08
C VAL A 554 1.45 24.56 -21.13
N ASP A 555 0.91 25.29 -20.16
CA ASP A 555 -0.53 25.51 -20.05
C ASP A 555 -0.97 26.81 -20.72
N ALA A 556 -1.25 26.74 -22.03
CA ALA A 556 -1.74 27.88 -22.80
C ALA A 556 -3.22 28.22 -22.50
N SER A 557 -3.99 27.25 -22.05
CA SER A 557 -5.42 27.41 -21.78
C SER A 557 -5.70 28.31 -20.57
N SER A 558 -4.87 28.22 -19.52
CA SER A 558 -5.01 29.02 -18.31
C SER A 558 -4.74 30.54 -18.53
N VAL A 559 -4.04 30.92 -19.59
CA VAL A 559 -3.72 32.31 -19.91
C VAL A 559 -4.55 32.86 -21.08
N GLY A 560 -5.65 32.18 -21.43
CA GLY A 560 -6.67 32.68 -22.34
C GLY A 560 -6.42 32.44 -23.84
N TYR A 561 -5.45 31.62 -24.21
CA TYR A 561 -5.40 31.11 -25.59
C TYR A 561 -6.61 30.24 -25.89
N LYS A 562 -7.13 30.33 -27.09
CA LYS A 562 -8.22 29.47 -27.61
C LYS A 562 -7.65 28.54 -28.68
N GLU A 563 -8.36 27.46 -28.98
CA GLU A 563 -8.01 26.49 -30.03
C GLU A 563 -8.16 27.12 -31.43
N ASP A 564 -7.32 28.10 -31.74
CA ASP A 564 -7.35 28.91 -32.95
C ASP A 564 -5.92 29.11 -33.54
N ALA A 565 -5.82 29.87 -34.61
CA ALA A 565 -4.56 30.14 -35.28
C ALA A 565 -3.51 30.88 -34.39
N ARG A 566 -3.93 31.60 -33.33
CA ARG A 566 -3.01 32.24 -32.39
C ARG A 566 -2.28 31.19 -31.56
N LEU A 567 -3.01 30.15 -31.09
CA LEU A 567 -2.44 29.02 -30.36
C LEU A 567 -1.43 28.26 -31.21
N ALA A 568 -1.82 27.89 -32.45
CA ALA A 568 -0.90 27.24 -33.38
C ALA A 568 0.36 28.06 -33.68
N GLY A 569 0.17 29.38 -33.82
CA GLY A 569 1.30 30.31 -34.00
C GLY A 569 2.19 30.43 -32.78
N MET A 570 1.64 30.30 -31.58
CA MET A 570 2.42 30.30 -30.33
C MET A 570 3.26 29.00 -30.25
N TYR A 571 2.66 27.82 -30.46
CA TYR A 571 3.39 26.55 -30.48
C TYR A 571 4.57 26.60 -31.46
N ARG A 572 4.32 27.00 -32.70
CA ARG A 572 5.36 27.08 -33.70
C ARG A 572 6.51 28.03 -33.29
N ARG A 573 6.22 29.23 -32.74
CA ARG A 573 7.26 30.15 -32.26
C ARG A 573 8.09 29.56 -31.11
N ILE A 574 7.48 28.78 -30.22
CA ILE A 574 8.22 28.09 -29.16
C ILE A 574 9.11 27.00 -29.74
N GLU A 575 8.58 26.14 -30.63
CA GLU A 575 9.37 25.10 -31.30
C GLU A 575 10.55 25.74 -32.04
N GLU A 576 10.34 26.75 -32.90
CA GLU A 576 11.41 27.47 -33.63
C GLU A 576 12.45 28.07 -32.69
N ARG A 577 12.03 28.65 -31.57
CA ARG A 577 12.95 29.29 -30.61
C ARG A 577 13.75 28.29 -29.80
N VAL A 578 13.16 27.16 -29.42
CA VAL A 578 13.85 26.10 -28.70
C VAL A 578 14.77 25.29 -29.62
N ASP A 579 14.36 25.00 -30.85
CA ASP A 579 15.19 24.30 -31.83
C ASP A 579 16.46 25.11 -32.21
N ALA A 580 16.42 26.46 -32.09
CA ALA A 580 17.58 27.30 -32.25
C ALA A 580 18.58 27.28 -31.07
N LEU A 581 18.28 26.64 -29.95
CA LEU A 581 19.18 26.57 -28.79
C LEU A 581 20.35 25.59 -29.08
N PRO A 582 21.59 25.94 -28.71
CA PRO A 582 22.73 25.02 -28.82
C PRO A 582 22.46 23.73 -28.00
N GLY A 583 22.63 22.60 -28.66
CA GLY A 583 22.44 21.30 -28.05
C GLY A 583 21.05 20.71 -28.19
N VAL A 584 20.04 21.45 -28.65
CA VAL A 584 18.74 20.91 -29.03
C VAL A 584 18.86 20.23 -30.40
N ARG A 585 18.27 19.05 -30.52
CA ARG A 585 18.23 18.27 -31.77
C ARG A 585 16.87 18.31 -32.44
N ALA A 586 15.80 18.30 -31.66
CA ALA A 586 14.43 18.43 -32.14
C ALA A 586 13.50 18.74 -30.93
N SER A 587 12.47 19.51 -31.19
CA SER A 587 11.40 19.74 -30.22
C SER A 587 10.01 19.58 -30.83
N SER A 588 8.99 19.30 -30.04
CA SER A 588 7.62 19.23 -30.49
C SER A 588 6.63 19.31 -29.34
N PHE A 589 5.45 19.84 -29.66
CA PHE A 589 4.29 19.70 -28.78
C PHE A 589 3.51 18.42 -29.09
N SER A 590 2.87 17.85 -28.05
CA SER A 590 1.92 16.74 -28.15
C SER A 590 0.74 16.91 -27.18
N ILE A 591 -0.37 16.21 -27.41
CA ILE A 591 -1.46 16.14 -26.42
C ILE A 591 -1.03 15.24 -25.25
N PHE A 592 -0.44 14.10 -25.58
CA PHE A 592 -0.04 13.08 -24.60
C PHE A 592 1.37 12.60 -24.89
N THR A 593 2.15 12.53 -23.81
CA THR A 593 3.36 11.71 -23.76
C THR A 593 3.08 10.42 -23.02
N PHE A 594 4.09 9.58 -22.82
CA PHE A 594 3.94 8.28 -22.15
C PHE A 594 3.31 8.42 -20.75
N ASN A 595 2.25 7.63 -20.46
CA ASN A 595 1.55 7.57 -19.17
C ASN A 595 0.84 8.86 -18.72
N GLU A 596 0.45 9.74 -19.67
CA GLU A 596 -0.28 10.98 -19.36
C GLU A 596 -1.75 10.97 -19.77
N GLY A 597 -2.21 9.89 -20.35
CA GLY A 597 -3.58 9.70 -20.77
C GLY A 597 -3.72 9.17 -22.19
N THR A 598 -4.93 9.04 -22.65
CA THR A 598 -5.24 8.56 -23.98
C THR A 598 -6.48 9.24 -24.53
N TRP A 599 -6.49 9.42 -25.83
CA TRP A 599 -7.67 9.78 -26.59
C TRP A 599 -7.99 8.63 -27.54
N ASN A 600 -9.11 7.96 -27.33
CA ASN A 600 -9.52 6.78 -28.11
C ASN A 600 -10.81 7.05 -28.83
N ASN A 601 -10.86 6.73 -30.10
CA ASN A 601 -12.10 6.72 -30.87
C ASN A 601 -12.12 5.54 -31.82
N ARG A 602 -13.34 5.23 -32.29
CA ARG A 602 -13.52 4.26 -33.35
C ARG A 602 -13.14 4.86 -34.69
N VAL A 603 -12.49 4.05 -35.50
CA VAL A 603 -12.00 4.43 -36.83
C VAL A 603 -12.63 3.52 -37.87
N TRP A 604 -13.03 4.11 -39.01
CA TRP A 604 -13.60 3.44 -40.18
C TRP A 604 -12.65 3.59 -41.37
N VAL A 605 -12.51 2.54 -42.18
CA VAL A 605 -11.68 2.52 -43.39
C VAL A 605 -12.57 2.58 -44.64
N GLN A 606 -12.16 3.41 -45.59
CA GLN A 606 -12.86 3.54 -46.87
C GLN A 606 -12.81 2.24 -47.70
N GLY A 607 -13.95 1.76 -48.16
CA GLY A 607 -14.04 0.55 -49.00
C GLY A 607 -14.14 -0.77 -48.25
N TYR A 608 -14.14 -0.79 -46.95
CA TYR A 608 -14.36 -2.01 -46.15
C TYR A 608 -15.82 -2.19 -45.79
N LEU A 609 -16.47 -3.20 -46.40
CA LEU A 609 -17.91 -3.47 -46.27
C LEU A 609 -18.29 -4.56 -45.26
N SER A 610 -17.37 -5.22 -44.57
CA SER A 610 -17.73 -6.34 -43.70
C SER A 610 -16.92 -6.47 -42.43
N GLY A 611 -17.63 -6.44 -41.31
CA GLY A 611 -17.32 -7.06 -40.00
C GLY A 611 -16.10 -6.60 -39.19
N HIS A 612 -15.08 -6.03 -39.80
CA HIS A 612 -13.85 -5.57 -39.17
C HIS A 612 -13.51 -4.11 -39.48
N SER A 613 -14.48 -3.36 -39.92
CA SER A 613 -14.33 -1.97 -40.40
C SER A 613 -14.21 -0.94 -39.27
N GLU A 614 -14.35 -1.37 -38.03
CA GLU A 614 -14.41 -0.50 -36.84
C GLU A 614 -13.47 -1.03 -35.76
N ILE A 615 -12.40 -0.30 -35.53
CA ILE A 615 -11.49 -0.60 -34.39
C ILE A 615 -11.31 0.64 -33.53
N ASN A 616 -11.04 0.41 -32.26
CA ASN A 616 -10.66 1.47 -31.33
C ASN A 616 -9.18 1.80 -31.51
N VAL A 617 -8.87 3.06 -31.79
CA VAL A 617 -7.53 3.56 -32.11
C VAL A 617 -7.15 4.65 -31.11
N HIS A 618 -5.91 4.62 -30.64
CA HIS A 618 -5.33 5.66 -29.83
C HIS A 618 -4.85 6.81 -30.70
N HIS A 619 -5.37 8.01 -30.44
CA HIS A 619 -5.01 9.22 -31.18
C HIS A 619 -4.04 10.10 -30.39
N ASN A 620 -3.10 10.73 -31.09
CA ASN A 620 -2.30 11.82 -30.53
C ASN A 620 -2.19 12.95 -31.56
N ALA A 621 -2.39 14.20 -31.14
CA ALA A 621 -2.09 15.34 -31.99
C ALA A 621 -0.70 15.86 -31.63
N VAL A 622 0.15 16.04 -32.65
CA VAL A 622 1.59 16.30 -32.48
C VAL A 622 2.09 17.36 -33.43
N GLY A 623 3.24 17.92 -33.11
CA GLY A 623 3.99 18.81 -34.00
C GLY A 623 4.81 18.09 -35.06
N THR A 624 5.37 18.81 -35.99
CA THR A 624 6.14 18.24 -37.10
C THR A 624 7.44 17.57 -36.65
N GLY A 625 8.04 18.05 -35.54
CA GLY A 625 9.28 17.52 -34.95
C GLY A 625 9.09 16.28 -34.06
N TYR A 626 7.85 15.83 -33.76
CA TYR A 626 7.53 14.83 -32.73
C TYR A 626 8.31 13.52 -32.85
N PHE A 627 8.31 12.91 -34.04
CA PHE A 627 8.98 11.61 -34.24
C PHE A 627 10.50 11.71 -34.05
N ALA A 628 11.09 12.85 -34.46
CA ALA A 628 12.50 13.11 -34.20
C ALA A 628 12.78 13.42 -32.73
N ALA A 629 11.96 14.21 -32.06
CA ALA A 629 12.07 14.50 -30.63
C ALA A 629 11.93 13.23 -29.78
N MET A 630 10.95 12.39 -30.07
CA MET A 630 10.73 11.13 -29.37
C MET A 630 11.64 9.97 -29.86
N GLY A 631 12.32 10.13 -31.02
CA GLY A 631 13.17 9.08 -31.61
C GLY A 631 12.37 7.87 -32.06
N ILE A 632 11.15 8.07 -32.55
CA ILE A 632 10.28 7.01 -33.07
C ILE A 632 10.66 6.71 -34.52
N PRO A 633 11.07 5.46 -34.86
CA PRO A 633 11.51 5.13 -36.22
C PRO A 633 10.37 5.17 -37.22
N LEU A 634 10.59 5.82 -38.36
CA LEU A 634 9.73 5.74 -39.53
C LEU A 634 10.00 4.41 -40.26
N LEU A 635 8.96 3.63 -40.51
CA LEU A 635 9.05 2.32 -41.19
C LEU A 635 8.72 2.42 -42.68
N ALA A 636 7.76 3.29 -43.05
CA ALA A 636 7.39 3.52 -44.44
C ALA A 636 6.78 4.93 -44.62
N GLY A 637 6.88 5.48 -45.81
CA GLY A 637 6.32 6.78 -46.18
C GLY A 637 7.13 7.97 -45.63
N ARG A 638 6.44 8.99 -45.13
CA ARG A 638 6.99 10.21 -44.57
C ARG A 638 6.34 10.62 -43.26
N THR A 639 7.03 11.45 -42.47
CA THR A 639 6.44 12.14 -41.30
C THR A 639 5.83 13.47 -41.73
N PHE A 640 5.27 14.22 -40.76
CA PHE A 640 4.68 15.54 -41.01
C PHE A 640 5.76 16.56 -41.44
N GLY A 641 5.33 17.48 -42.31
CA GLY A 641 6.20 18.55 -42.81
C GLY A 641 5.47 19.89 -42.93
N PRO A 642 6.18 20.95 -43.36
CA PRO A 642 5.60 22.28 -43.51
C PRO A 642 4.42 22.37 -44.52
N GLN A 643 4.28 21.38 -45.43
CA GLN A 643 3.20 21.30 -46.38
C GLN A 643 1.85 20.84 -45.79
N ASP A 644 1.88 20.23 -44.59
CA ASP A 644 0.72 19.71 -43.92
C ASP A 644 0.03 20.79 -43.05
N THR A 645 -0.61 21.72 -43.75
CA THR A 645 -1.25 22.93 -43.20
C THR A 645 -2.75 22.75 -42.96
N ALA A 646 -3.40 23.74 -42.34
CA ALA A 646 -4.84 23.73 -42.09
C ALA A 646 -5.70 23.59 -43.35
N THR A 647 -5.19 24.01 -44.50
CA THR A 647 -5.89 24.00 -45.80
C THR A 647 -5.50 22.81 -46.68
N SER A 648 -4.46 22.06 -46.32
CA SER A 648 -4.06 20.86 -47.09
C SER A 648 -5.00 19.68 -46.79
N PRO A 649 -5.03 18.65 -47.64
CA PRO A 649 -5.75 17.40 -47.34
C PRO A 649 -5.31 16.85 -45.96
N LYS A 650 -6.30 16.35 -45.19
CA LYS A 650 -6.03 15.78 -43.87
C LYS A 650 -5.13 14.56 -43.99
N VAL A 651 -4.05 14.52 -43.23
CA VAL A 651 -3.07 13.43 -43.22
C VAL A 651 -2.86 12.86 -41.84
N GLY A 652 -2.48 11.57 -41.78
CA GLY A 652 -2.17 10.87 -40.55
C GLY A 652 -0.96 9.96 -40.72
N VAL A 653 -0.19 9.81 -39.65
CA VAL A 653 0.85 8.80 -39.53
C VAL A 653 0.35 7.74 -38.57
N ILE A 654 0.47 6.47 -38.95
CA ILE A 654 -0.12 5.36 -38.17
C ILE A 654 0.96 4.44 -37.59
N GLY A 655 0.66 3.79 -36.50
CA GLY A 655 1.51 2.74 -35.93
C GLY A 655 1.42 1.43 -36.71
N GLU A 656 2.46 0.59 -36.54
CA GLU A 656 2.60 -0.70 -37.23
C GLU A 656 1.40 -1.61 -36.97
N THR A 657 0.90 -1.68 -35.72
CA THR A 657 -0.27 -2.50 -35.37
C THR A 657 -1.54 -1.98 -36.04
N MET A 658 -1.75 -0.66 -36.13
CA MET A 658 -2.88 -0.10 -36.86
C MET A 658 -2.77 -0.42 -38.36
N ALA A 659 -1.58 -0.30 -38.93
CA ALA A 659 -1.33 -0.65 -40.32
C ALA A 659 -1.67 -2.11 -40.62
N ARG A 660 -1.20 -3.04 -39.81
CA ARG A 660 -1.51 -4.47 -39.96
C ARG A 660 -2.99 -4.82 -39.77
N THR A 661 -3.65 -4.13 -38.84
CA THR A 661 -5.04 -4.46 -38.48
C THR A 661 -6.04 -3.90 -39.52
N LEU A 662 -5.85 -2.65 -39.94
CA LEU A 662 -6.78 -1.99 -40.88
C LEU A 662 -6.44 -2.23 -42.35
N PHE A 663 -5.16 -2.48 -42.67
CA PHE A 663 -4.69 -2.60 -44.05
C PHE A 663 -3.87 -3.90 -44.27
N PRO A 664 -4.45 -5.09 -44.03
CA PRO A 664 -3.71 -6.34 -44.07
C PRO A 664 -3.16 -6.72 -45.44
N SER A 665 -3.70 -6.12 -46.52
CA SER A 665 -3.44 -6.53 -47.91
C SER A 665 -2.56 -5.51 -48.66
N GLY A 666 -1.45 -5.06 -48.10
CA GLY A 666 -0.50 -4.24 -48.82
C GLY A 666 -0.03 -2.99 -48.13
N SER A 667 0.52 -2.02 -48.88
CA SER A 667 0.99 -0.76 -48.27
C SER A 667 -0.19 0.09 -47.85
N PRO A 668 -0.24 0.59 -46.61
CA PRO A 668 -1.29 1.51 -46.17
C PRO A 668 -1.11 2.93 -46.71
N ILE A 669 0.06 3.27 -47.26
CA ILE A 669 0.37 4.62 -47.74
C ILE A 669 -0.56 5.02 -48.90
N GLY A 670 -1.21 6.19 -48.76
CA GLY A 670 -2.19 6.71 -49.70
C GLY A 670 -3.61 6.22 -49.47
N LEU A 671 -3.81 5.19 -48.61
CA LEU A 671 -5.16 4.72 -48.24
C LEU A 671 -5.75 5.67 -47.21
N ARG A 672 -7.10 5.60 -47.05
CA ARG A 672 -7.82 6.57 -46.24
C ARG A 672 -8.64 5.93 -45.11
N TYR A 673 -8.77 6.64 -44.02
CA TYR A 673 -9.59 6.30 -42.88
C TYR A 673 -10.24 7.55 -42.27
N GLY A 674 -11.14 7.37 -41.31
CA GLY A 674 -11.80 8.49 -40.67
C GLY A 674 -12.44 8.13 -39.34
N ARG A 675 -12.84 9.14 -38.57
CA ARG A 675 -13.37 9.06 -37.22
C ARG A 675 -14.80 9.56 -37.14
N GLY A 676 -15.56 9.15 -36.12
CA GLY A 676 -16.90 9.66 -35.84
C GLY A 676 -18.01 9.06 -36.67
N GLY A 677 -17.74 8.05 -37.50
CA GLY A 677 -18.74 7.31 -38.29
C GLY A 677 -18.26 6.88 -39.66
N ALA A 678 -18.96 5.93 -40.26
CA ALA A 678 -18.63 5.37 -41.56
C ALA A 678 -18.61 6.43 -42.69
N GLY A 679 -19.43 7.49 -42.58
CA GLY A 679 -19.44 8.61 -43.55
C GLY A 679 -18.11 9.36 -43.65
N ASN A 680 -17.28 9.30 -42.63
CA ASN A 680 -15.99 10.01 -42.54
C ASN A 680 -14.80 9.09 -42.93
N ALA A 681 -15.03 7.86 -43.36
CA ALA A 681 -14.00 6.85 -43.63
C ALA A 681 -12.90 7.31 -44.63
N GLY A 682 -13.17 8.33 -45.44
CA GLY A 682 -12.22 8.91 -46.42
C GLY A 682 -11.53 10.20 -46.01
N ASP A 683 -11.68 10.65 -44.73
CA ASP A 683 -11.26 12.00 -44.33
C ASP A 683 -9.75 12.16 -44.22
N THR A 684 -9.02 11.14 -43.78
CA THR A 684 -7.60 11.22 -43.45
C THR A 684 -6.79 10.26 -44.30
N GLU A 685 -5.76 10.73 -44.97
CA GLU A 685 -4.86 9.93 -45.78
C GLU A 685 -3.65 9.47 -44.96
N VAL A 686 -3.30 8.20 -45.04
CA VAL A 686 -2.10 7.65 -44.41
C VAL A 686 -0.88 8.05 -45.23
N ILE A 687 0.02 8.85 -44.64
CA ILE A 687 1.26 9.30 -45.28
C ILE A 687 2.52 8.60 -44.77
N GLY A 688 2.44 7.96 -43.60
CA GLY A 688 3.56 7.26 -43.01
C GLY A 688 3.14 6.17 -42.04
N VAL A 689 4.05 5.23 -41.85
CA VAL A 689 3.95 4.18 -40.84
C VAL A 689 5.17 4.29 -39.92
N VAL A 690 4.92 4.31 -38.61
CA VAL A 690 5.97 4.36 -37.58
C VAL A 690 5.93 3.12 -36.71
N LYS A 691 7.02 2.87 -36.00
CA LYS A 691 7.07 1.82 -34.98
C LYS A 691 6.01 2.07 -33.91
N ASP A 692 5.38 1.01 -33.41
CA ASP A 692 4.46 1.10 -32.29
C ASP A 692 5.16 1.59 -31.03
N VAL A 693 4.46 2.40 -30.26
CA VAL A 693 4.94 2.91 -28.97
C VAL A 693 4.07 2.40 -27.82
N LYS A 694 4.63 2.39 -26.62
CA LYS A 694 3.87 2.18 -25.39
C LYS A 694 3.17 3.49 -25.02
N TYR A 695 1.86 3.44 -24.71
CA TYR A 695 1.07 4.63 -24.38
C TYR A 695 0.92 4.84 -22.87
N ASN A 696 0.44 3.81 -22.14
CA ASN A 696 0.06 3.96 -20.73
C ASN A 696 0.96 3.19 -19.76
N SER A 697 1.45 2.02 -20.14
CA SER A 697 2.27 1.18 -19.28
C SER A 697 3.26 0.36 -20.10
N LEU A 698 4.37 0.00 -19.47
CA LEU A 698 5.43 -0.77 -20.15
C LEU A 698 5.00 -2.21 -20.45
N ASP A 699 4.08 -2.76 -19.69
CA ASP A 699 3.58 -4.14 -19.82
C ASP A 699 2.42 -4.28 -20.82
N GLU A 700 1.91 -3.16 -21.38
CA GLU A 700 0.81 -3.24 -22.34
C GLU A 700 1.24 -3.88 -23.66
N ASN A 701 0.30 -4.56 -24.29
CA ASN A 701 0.48 -5.01 -25.67
C ASN A 701 0.42 -3.84 -26.66
N PRO A 702 1.10 -3.93 -27.83
CA PRO A 702 0.97 -2.92 -28.89
C PRO A 702 -0.50 -2.70 -29.25
N LYS A 703 -0.90 -1.43 -29.33
CA LYS A 703 -2.27 -1.02 -29.64
C LYS A 703 -2.29 -0.24 -30.95
N PRO A 704 -3.39 -0.34 -31.73
CA PRO A 704 -3.56 0.52 -32.88
C PRO A 704 -3.50 1.99 -32.47
N GLY A 705 -2.67 2.78 -33.14
CA GLY A 705 -2.51 4.19 -32.85
C GLY A 705 -2.26 5.02 -34.08
N ASP A 706 -2.73 6.27 -34.10
CA ASP A 706 -2.43 7.27 -35.13
C ASP A 706 -1.93 8.58 -34.52
N TYR A 707 -1.24 9.32 -35.32
CA TYR A 707 -0.74 10.65 -35.05
C TYR A 707 -1.34 11.61 -36.07
N LEU A 708 -1.73 12.81 -35.61
CA LEU A 708 -2.36 13.85 -36.40
C LEU A 708 -1.59 15.15 -36.23
N PRO A 709 -1.34 15.93 -37.29
CA PRO A 709 -0.64 17.18 -37.14
C PRO A 709 -1.58 18.23 -36.52
N TYR A 710 -1.11 18.89 -35.44
CA TYR A 710 -1.93 19.94 -34.81
C TYR A 710 -2.19 21.12 -35.73
N THR A 711 -1.37 21.31 -36.77
CA THR A 711 -1.54 22.35 -37.79
C THR A 711 -2.84 22.20 -38.56
N GLN A 712 -3.39 20.98 -38.71
CA GLN A 712 -4.66 20.72 -39.42
C GLN A 712 -5.88 20.72 -38.48
N ASN A 713 -5.69 20.56 -37.16
CA ASN A 713 -6.75 20.63 -36.17
C ASN A 713 -6.17 21.16 -34.84
N VAL A 714 -6.21 22.46 -34.70
CA VAL A 714 -5.61 23.14 -33.55
C VAL A 714 -6.32 22.73 -32.27
N ARG A 715 -5.55 22.21 -31.33
CA ARG A 715 -5.99 21.78 -30.00
C ARG A 715 -5.02 22.22 -28.93
N TYR A 716 -5.47 22.20 -27.69
CA TYR A 716 -4.54 22.36 -26.56
C TYR A 716 -3.58 21.18 -26.48
N LEU A 717 -2.32 21.42 -26.74
CA LEU A 717 -1.21 20.49 -26.56
C LEU A 717 -0.52 20.85 -25.26
N LYS A 718 -0.52 19.95 -24.33
CA LYS A 718 0.01 20.20 -22.98
C LYS A 718 1.48 19.87 -22.86
N ASP A 719 1.92 18.80 -23.54
CA ASP A 719 3.27 18.27 -23.45
C ASP A 719 4.17 18.91 -24.49
N PHE A 720 5.36 19.26 -24.05
CA PHE A 720 6.41 19.74 -24.92
C PHE A 720 7.67 18.90 -24.70
N GLU A 721 8.04 18.13 -25.70
CA GLU A 721 9.19 17.23 -25.69
C GLU A 721 10.36 17.85 -26.43
N VAL A 722 11.54 17.83 -25.78
CA VAL A 722 12.77 18.38 -26.33
C VAL A 722 13.89 17.35 -26.24
N ARG A 723 14.38 16.89 -27.38
CA ARG A 723 15.59 16.08 -27.50
C ARG A 723 16.82 16.96 -27.49
N TYR A 724 17.73 16.67 -26.59
CA TYR A 724 18.90 17.49 -26.35
C TYR A 724 20.21 16.68 -26.28
N ALA A 725 21.33 17.40 -26.23
CA ALA A 725 22.64 16.86 -25.89
C ALA A 725 23.28 17.76 -24.83
N GLY A 726 23.98 17.16 -23.87
CA GLY A 726 24.67 17.89 -22.81
C GLY A 726 23.98 17.79 -21.45
N ASP A 727 24.15 18.80 -20.60
CA ASP A 727 23.61 18.83 -19.25
C ASP A 727 22.12 19.17 -19.23
N SER A 728 21.30 18.33 -18.53
CA SER A 728 19.86 18.49 -18.46
C SER A 728 19.43 19.75 -17.70
N ALA A 729 20.12 20.11 -16.61
CA ALA A 729 19.73 21.25 -15.79
C ALA A 729 19.94 22.58 -16.50
N ALA A 730 21.09 22.70 -17.20
CA ALA A 730 21.37 23.85 -18.03
C ALA A 730 20.37 23.96 -19.19
N MET A 731 20.02 22.83 -19.82
CA MET A 731 19.05 22.79 -20.91
C MET A 731 17.66 23.17 -20.45
N ILE A 732 17.17 22.65 -19.32
CA ILE A 732 15.87 23.04 -18.72
C ILE A 732 15.81 24.56 -18.52
N SER A 733 16.88 25.15 -17.99
CA SER A 733 16.93 26.59 -17.76
C SER A 733 16.85 27.39 -19.06
N ALA A 734 17.58 26.96 -20.12
CA ALA A 734 17.55 27.56 -21.44
C ALA A 734 16.18 27.43 -22.11
N ILE A 735 15.53 26.24 -22.04
CA ILE A 735 14.18 26.03 -22.58
C ILE A 735 13.17 26.95 -21.89
N ARG A 736 13.20 27.04 -20.55
CA ARG A 736 12.30 27.94 -19.80
C ARG A 736 12.49 29.39 -20.20
N GLN A 737 13.71 29.83 -20.42
CA GLN A 737 14.01 31.18 -20.91
C GLN A 737 13.45 31.38 -22.31
N ALA A 738 13.69 30.46 -23.24
CA ALA A 738 13.20 30.52 -24.60
C ALA A 738 11.67 30.63 -24.68
N ILE A 739 10.94 29.84 -23.85
CA ILE A 739 9.49 29.91 -23.78
C ILE A 739 9.04 31.28 -23.24
N ARG A 740 9.68 31.80 -22.19
CA ARG A 740 9.37 33.13 -21.61
C ARG A 740 9.67 34.29 -22.57
N GLU A 741 10.60 34.12 -23.51
CA GLU A 741 10.84 35.12 -24.57
C GLU A 741 9.71 35.19 -25.58
N VAL A 742 8.98 34.05 -25.79
CA VAL A 742 7.80 34.02 -26.67
C VAL A 742 6.56 34.56 -25.93
N ASP A 743 6.34 34.12 -24.70
CA ASP A 743 5.26 34.63 -23.84
C ASP A 743 5.60 34.39 -22.34
N ARG A 744 5.72 35.49 -21.59
CA ARG A 744 6.09 35.48 -20.17
C ARG A 744 4.98 34.96 -19.26
N THR A 745 3.75 34.94 -19.74
CA THR A 745 2.57 34.57 -18.96
C THR A 745 2.31 33.07 -18.95
N LEU A 746 2.93 32.33 -19.87
CA LEU A 746 2.74 30.89 -19.98
C LEU A 746 3.26 30.14 -18.75
N PRO A 747 2.40 29.44 -18.00
CA PRO A 747 2.84 28.56 -16.92
C PRO A 747 3.58 27.34 -17.48
N ILE A 748 4.74 27.07 -16.89
CA ILE A 748 5.56 25.88 -17.18
C ILE A 748 5.62 25.03 -15.93
N SER A 749 5.11 23.82 -16.01
CA SER A 749 5.09 22.89 -14.91
C SER A 749 5.62 21.51 -15.32
N ASP A 750 5.74 20.61 -14.34
CA ASP A 750 6.04 19.19 -14.56
C ASP A 750 7.26 18.91 -15.44
N VAL A 751 8.34 19.64 -15.22
CA VAL A 751 9.59 19.48 -15.95
C VAL A 751 10.34 18.27 -15.46
N MET A 752 10.58 17.31 -16.35
CA MET A 752 11.33 16.09 -16.08
C MET A 752 11.96 15.52 -17.33
N THR A 753 12.84 14.57 -17.17
CA THR A 753 13.29 13.72 -18.26
C THR A 753 12.27 12.61 -18.57
N LEU A 754 12.26 12.16 -19.82
CA LEU A 754 11.39 11.04 -20.21
C LEU A 754 11.79 9.73 -19.50
N ASP A 755 13.07 9.58 -19.16
CA ASP A 755 13.56 8.45 -18.36
C ASP A 755 12.99 8.48 -16.92
N GLU A 756 12.93 9.66 -16.29
CA GLU A 756 12.26 9.83 -14.99
C GLU A 756 10.77 9.50 -15.08
N GLN A 757 10.09 9.91 -16.15
CA GLN A 757 8.68 9.60 -16.36
C GLN A 757 8.42 8.09 -16.49
N VAL A 758 9.26 7.41 -17.28
CA VAL A 758 9.23 5.95 -17.43
C VAL A 758 9.53 5.28 -16.08
N ALA A 759 10.50 5.79 -15.33
CA ALA A 759 10.83 5.27 -14.00
C ALA A 759 9.70 5.44 -12.99
N GLN A 760 8.91 6.52 -13.11
CA GLN A 760 7.71 6.74 -12.27
C GLN A 760 6.57 5.77 -12.63
N SER A 761 6.41 5.41 -13.89
CA SER A 761 5.36 4.47 -14.31
C SER A 761 5.49 3.07 -13.70
N VAL A 762 6.70 2.70 -13.25
CA VAL A 762 7.01 1.43 -12.58
C VAL A 762 7.28 1.58 -11.08
N SER A 763 6.89 2.71 -10.47
CA SER A 763 7.13 3.02 -9.06
C SER A 763 6.56 1.93 -8.13
N ASN A 764 5.39 1.39 -8.44
CA ASN A 764 4.76 0.31 -7.68
C ASN A 764 5.53 -1.00 -7.73
N GLN A 765 5.97 -1.40 -8.92
CA GLN A 765 6.78 -2.60 -9.12
C GLN A 765 8.14 -2.45 -8.43
N ARG A 766 8.72 -1.24 -8.48
CA ARG A 766 9.94 -0.88 -7.76
C ARG A 766 9.76 -0.97 -6.25
N LEU A 767 8.67 -0.42 -5.72
CA LEU A 767 8.34 -0.48 -4.30
C LEU A 767 8.18 -1.94 -3.82
N LEU A 768 7.44 -2.77 -4.58
CA LEU A 768 7.29 -4.19 -4.27
C LEU A 768 8.63 -4.93 -4.29
N ALA A 769 9.46 -4.71 -5.29
CA ALA A 769 10.78 -5.32 -5.40
C ALA A 769 11.69 -4.90 -4.24
N GLN A 770 11.74 -3.61 -3.90
CA GLN A 770 12.55 -3.08 -2.82
C GLN A 770 12.11 -3.60 -1.45
N LEU A 771 10.81 -3.58 -1.14
CA LEU A 771 10.28 -4.06 0.13
C LEU A 771 10.42 -5.57 0.26
N SER A 772 10.13 -6.33 -0.80
CA SER A 772 10.32 -7.78 -0.81
C SER A 772 11.79 -8.15 -0.62
N THR A 773 12.71 -7.42 -1.23
CA THR A 773 14.16 -7.60 -1.05
C THR A 773 14.57 -7.29 0.39
N PHE A 774 14.10 -6.19 0.95
CA PHE A 774 14.37 -5.83 2.35
C PHE A 774 13.88 -6.93 3.30
N PHE A 775 12.65 -7.43 3.13
CA PHE A 775 12.11 -8.51 3.95
C PHE A 775 12.79 -9.85 3.70
N GLY A 776 13.22 -10.11 2.47
CA GLY A 776 14.05 -11.28 2.14
C GLY A 776 15.40 -11.27 2.88
N LEU A 777 16.08 -10.14 2.88
CA LEU A 777 17.34 -9.94 3.63
C LEU A 777 17.11 -10.04 5.16
N LEU A 778 16.01 -9.48 5.65
CA LEU A 778 15.62 -9.61 7.04
C LEU A 778 15.35 -11.08 7.43
N ALA A 779 14.70 -11.84 6.56
CA ALA A 779 14.46 -13.27 6.77
C ALA A 779 15.79 -14.06 6.82
N ILE A 780 16.76 -13.75 5.94
CA ILE A 780 18.11 -14.32 6.01
C ILE A 780 18.76 -14.00 7.34
N PHE A 781 18.77 -12.75 7.75
CA PHE A 781 19.35 -12.31 9.00
C PHE A 781 18.73 -13.05 10.21
N LEU A 782 17.42 -13.13 10.27
CA LEU A 782 16.70 -13.86 11.31
C LEU A 782 17.03 -15.37 11.25
N SER A 783 17.16 -15.95 10.04
CA SER A 783 17.55 -17.36 9.87
C SER A 783 18.97 -17.61 10.36
N CYS A 784 19.93 -16.73 10.08
CA CYS A 784 21.30 -16.81 10.61
C CYS A 784 21.32 -16.81 12.13
N VAL A 785 20.53 -15.92 12.75
CA VAL A 785 20.39 -15.84 14.20
C VAL A 785 19.81 -17.14 14.78
N GLY A 786 18.79 -17.73 14.13
CA GLY A 786 18.19 -18.98 14.55
C GLY A 786 19.16 -20.17 14.45
N ILE A 787 19.85 -20.30 13.32
CA ILE A 787 20.85 -21.36 13.09
C ILE A 787 22.01 -21.21 14.08
N TYR A 788 22.53 -19.99 14.27
CA TYR A 788 23.58 -19.72 15.24
C TYR A 788 23.14 -20.12 16.67
N GLY A 789 21.94 -19.70 17.08
CA GLY A 789 21.39 -20.04 18.40
C GLY A 789 21.25 -21.55 18.62
N LEU A 790 20.73 -22.27 17.63
CA LEU A 790 20.60 -23.72 17.69
C LEU A 790 21.96 -24.44 17.70
N MET A 791 22.89 -24.01 16.84
CA MET A 791 24.22 -24.60 16.79
C MET A 791 25.00 -24.37 18.07
N SER A 792 24.96 -23.16 18.64
CA SER A 792 25.56 -22.86 19.95
C SER A 792 24.97 -23.75 21.05
N TYR A 793 23.65 -23.95 21.02
CA TYR A 793 22.99 -24.85 21.98
C TYR A 793 23.43 -26.32 21.80
N ILE A 794 23.50 -26.84 20.57
CA ILE A 794 23.94 -28.21 20.28
C ILE A 794 25.39 -28.41 20.73
N VAL A 795 26.28 -27.46 20.44
CA VAL A 795 27.68 -27.48 20.86
C VAL A 795 27.80 -27.54 22.38
N THR A 796 27.12 -26.65 23.10
CA THR A 796 27.15 -26.61 24.58
C THR A 796 26.64 -27.93 25.19
N ARG A 797 25.63 -28.56 24.60
CA ARG A 797 25.10 -29.83 25.08
C ARG A 797 26.02 -31.03 24.79
N ARG A 798 26.77 -30.98 23.70
CA ARG A 798 27.69 -32.04 23.29
C ARG A 798 29.15 -31.77 23.66
N THR A 799 29.40 -30.82 24.55
CA THR A 799 30.77 -30.43 24.98
C THR A 799 31.55 -31.64 25.47
N ASN A 800 30.95 -32.50 26.28
CA ASN A 800 31.58 -33.74 26.77
C ASN A 800 31.86 -34.75 25.66
N GLU A 801 30.92 -34.96 24.74
CA GLU A 801 31.12 -35.86 23.58
C GLU A 801 32.25 -35.33 22.68
N ILE A 802 32.26 -34.04 22.43
CA ILE A 802 33.30 -33.36 21.65
C ILE A 802 34.65 -33.46 22.37
N GLY A 803 34.68 -33.27 23.69
CA GLY A 803 35.86 -33.42 24.51
C GLY A 803 36.45 -34.86 24.46
N ILE A 804 35.59 -35.88 24.55
CA ILE A 804 35.98 -37.27 24.40
C ILE A 804 36.55 -37.53 23.01
N HIS A 805 35.90 -37.09 21.95
CA HIS A 805 36.38 -37.26 20.59
C HIS A 805 37.74 -36.58 20.38
N MET A 806 37.96 -35.37 20.95
CA MET A 806 39.23 -34.67 20.89
C MET A 806 40.32 -35.36 21.72
N ALA A 807 39.98 -35.86 22.90
CA ALA A 807 40.91 -36.65 23.74
C ALA A 807 41.31 -37.98 23.05
N LEU A 808 40.44 -38.57 22.20
CA LEU A 808 40.73 -39.74 21.39
C LEU A 808 41.45 -39.41 20.08
N GLY A 809 41.89 -38.17 19.87
CA GLY A 809 42.69 -37.75 18.70
C GLY A 809 41.95 -37.25 17.52
N ALA A 810 40.67 -36.84 17.68
CA ALA A 810 39.94 -36.16 16.59
C ALA A 810 40.54 -34.78 16.30
N ASP A 811 40.90 -34.56 15.04
CA ASP A 811 41.36 -33.25 14.56
C ASP A 811 40.25 -32.18 14.62
N ARG A 812 40.62 -30.93 14.83
CA ARG A 812 39.72 -29.75 14.88
C ARG A 812 38.82 -29.67 13.63
N GLY A 813 39.37 -29.98 12.45
CA GLY A 813 38.63 -30.01 11.19
C GLY A 813 37.49 -31.05 11.17
N ARG A 814 37.69 -32.19 11.86
CA ARG A 814 36.67 -33.25 11.97
C ARG A 814 35.50 -32.80 12.85
N VAL A 815 35.79 -32.08 13.95
CA VAL A 815 34.78 -31.51 14.85
C VAL A 815 33.97 -30.46 14.11
N VAL A 816 34.63 -29.50 13.42
CA VAL A 816 33.96 -28.48 12.60
C VAL A 816 33.07 -29.13 11.54
N ARG A 817 33.58 -30.14 10.81
CA ARG A 817 32.79 -30.85 9.78
C ARG A 817 31.56 -31.52 10.37
N MET A 818 31.66 -32.15 11.51
CA MET A 818 30.55 -32.82 12.20
C MET A 818 29.42 -31.84 12.58
N VAL A 819 29.80 -30.70 13.13
CA VAL A 819 28.81 -29.65 13.51
C VAL A 819 28.16 -29.03 12.26
N VAL A 820 28.95 -28.65 11.26
CA VAL A 820 28.48 -28.03 10.02
C VAL A 820 27.60 -28.96 9.21
N SER A 821 27.96 -30.29 9.14
CA SER A 821 27.13 -31.25 8.38
C SER A 821 25.72 -31.40 8.95
N GLY A 822 25.58 -31.35 10.28
CA GLY A 822 24.27 -31.31 10.96
C GLY A 822 23.41 -30.11 10.55
N ALA A 823 24.02 -28.93 10.46
CA ALA A 823 23.36 -27.71 9.98
C ALA A 823 22.95 -27.84 8.51
N MET A 824 23.86 -28.32 7.64
CA MET A 824 23.60 -28.49 6.22
C MET A 824 22.46 -29.47 5.93
N LEU A 825 22.33 -30.55 6.73
CA LEU A 825 21.20 -31.46 6.60
C LEU A 825 19.85 -30.77 6.89
N GLN A 826 19.79 -29.94 7.93
CA GLN A 826 18.55 -29.20 8.26
C GLN A 826 18.20 -28.20 7.16
N ILE A 827 19.20 -27.52 6.60
CA ILE A 827 19.01 -26.60 5.47
C ILE A 827 18.54 -27.38 4.25
N GLY A 828 19.15 -28.54 3.94
CA GLY A 828 18.72 -29.40 2.82
C GLY A 828 17.25 -29.81 2.93
N ILE A 829 16.81 -30.21 4.13
CA ILE A 829 15.39 -30.53 4.38
C ILE A 829 14.51 -29.28 4.23
N GLY A 830 14.94 -28.13 4.76
CA GLY A 830 14.21 -26.85 4.63
C GLY A 830 14.08 -26.41 3.16
N LEU A 831 15.13 -26.58 2.36
CA LEU A 831 15.10 -26.33 0.91
C LEU A 831 14.15 -27.28 0.19
N LEU A 832 14.18 -28.57 0.53
CA LEU A 832 13.31 -29.61 -0.07
C LEU A 832 11.82 -29.28 0.14
N ILE A 833 11.46 -28.68 1.28
CA ILE A 833 10.10 -28.26 1.60
C ILE A 833 9.80 -26.88 1.01
N GLY A 834 10.75 -25.94 1.16
CA GLY A 834 10.56 -24.54 0.78
C GLY A 834 10.47 -24.29 -0.71
N ILE A 835 11.26 -25.02 -1.54
CA ILE A 835 11.25 -24.85 -2.99
C ILE A 835 9.87 -25.15 -3.61
N PRO A 836 9.21 -26.31 -3.33
CA PRO A 836 7.86 -26.55 -3.85
C PRO A 836 6.84 -25.50 -3.42
N ILE A 837 6.91 -25.01 -2.18
CA ILE A 837 6.02 -23.97 -1.68
C ILE A 837 6.31 -22.64 -2.42
N ALA A 838 7.58 -22.29 -2.62
CA ALA A 838 7.99 -21.09 -3.36
C ALA A 838 7.51 -21.14 -4.82
N LEU A 839 7.61 -22.30 -5.48
CA LEU A 839 7.11 -22.51 -6.85
C LEU A 839 5.58 -22.39 -6.91
N ALA A 840 4.86 -22.93 -5.94
CA ALA A 840 3.40 -22.78 -5.84
C ALA A 840 3.01 -21.31 -5.64
N GLY A 841 3.71 -20.58 -4.75
CA GLY A 841 3.54 -19.15 -4.54
C GLY A 841 3.87 -18.34 -5.79
N GLY A 842 4.95 -18.67 -6.50
CA GLY A 842 5.32 -18.04 -7.78
C GLY A 842 4.25 -18.22 -8.86
N ARG A 843 3.60 -19.40 -8.94
CA ARG A 843 2.47 -19.62 -9.85
C ARG A 843 1.26 -18.77 -9.49
N ALA A 844 0.94 -18.65 -8.21
CA ALA A 844 -0.15 -17.80 -7.77
C ALA A 844 0.09 -16.30 -8.09
N LEU A 845 1.35 -15.88 -8.14
CA LEU A 845 1.77 -14.52 -8.48
C LEU A 845 2.08 -14.30 -9.97
N ALA A 846 2.01 -15.33 -10.79
CA ALA A 846 2.45 -15.30 -12.20
C ALA A 846 1.78 -14.19 -13.02
N HIS A 847 0.49 -13.90 -12.76
CA HIS A 847 -0.26 -12.83 -13.43
C HIS A 847 0.22 -11.40 -13.06
N ARG A 848 1.10 -11.25 -12.06
CA ARG A 848 1.69 -9.98 -11.62
C ARG A 848 3.17 -9.85 -11.99
N LEU A 849 3.75 -10.88 -12.55
CA LEU A 849 5.14 -10.92 -12.94
C LEU A 849 5.26 -10.70 -14.45
N PHE A 850 6.08 -9.77 -14.85
CA PHE A 850 6.30 -9.47 -16.27
C PHE A 850 7.54 -10.20 -16.79
N GLY A 851 7.35 -11.05 -17.83
CA GLY A 851 8.44 -11.74 -18.51
C GLY A 851 9.26 -12.68 -17.62
N VAL A 852 8.66 -13.22 -16.55
CA VAL A 852 9.32 -14.14 -15.61
C VAL A 852 8.44 -15.37 -15.41
N GLU A 853 9.04 -16.53 -15.57
CA GLU A 853 8.38 -17.80 -15.24
C GLU A 853 8.52 -18.09 -13.74
N SER A 854 7.51 -18.76 -13.17
CA SER A 854 7.48 -19.11 -11.74
C SER A 854 8.64 -20.02 -11.29
N TYR A 855 9.32 -20.65 -12.23
CA TYR A 855 10.48 -21.55 -12.01
C TYR A 855 11.79 -20.96 -12.57
N ASP A 856 11.98 -19.66 -12.57
CA ASP A 856 13.22 -19.03 -13.04
C ASP A 856 14.46 -19.64 -12.35
N PRO A 857 15.34 -20.33 -13.08
CA PRO A 857 16.46 -21.07 -12.47
C PRO A 857 17.52 -20.16 -11.88
N ILE A 858 17.63 -18.91 -12.37
CA ILE A 858 18.58 -17.91 -11.86
C ILE A 858 18.14 -17.47 -10.47
N VAL A 859 16.85 -17.16 -10.30
CA VAL A 859 16.27 -16.75 -9.02
C VAL A 859 16.38 -17.89 -8.00
N LEU A 860 16.03 -19.11 -8.39
CA LEU A 860 16.11 -20.28 -7.53
C LEU A 860 17.56 -20.56 -7.09
N SER A 861 18.51 -20.60 -8.02
CA SER A 861 19.92 -20.85 -7.69
C SER A 861 20.52 -19.74 -6.83
N ALA A 862 20.19 -18.47 -7.07
CA ALA A 862 20.61 -17.34 -6.24
C ALA A 862 20.05 -17.43 -4.82
N ALA A 863 18.76 -17.77 -4.65
CA ALA A 863 18.13 -17.91 -3.34
C ALA A 863 18.75 -19.09 -2.55
N VAL A 864 18.91 -20.25 -3.18
CA VAL A 864 19.55 -21.43 -2.57
C VAL A 864 21.00 -21.15 -2.21
N GLY A 865 21.77 -20.56 -3.12
CA GLY A 865 23.18 -20.20 -2.89
C GLY A 865 23.34 -19.21 -1.74
N THR A 866 22.52 -18.17 -1.69
CA THR A 866 22.56 -17.15 -0.63
C THR A 866 22.23 -17.76 0.74
N LEU A 867 21.22 -18.61 0.83
CA LEU A 867 20.87 -19.30 2.07
C LEU A 867 21.94 -20.30 2.50
N ALA A 868 22.50 -21.07 1.59
CA ALA A 868 23.56 -22.03 1.89
C ALA A 868 24.82 -21.31 2.45
N VAL A 869 25.23 -20.21 1.81
CA VAL A 869 26.36 -19.38 2.26
C VAL A 869 26.08 -18.76 3.63
N SER A 870 24.90 -18.15 3.79
CA SER A 870 24.51 -17.50 5.06
C SER A 870 24.47 -18.48 6.23
N ALA A 871 23.95 -19.67 5.98
CA ALA A 871 23.88 -20.73 7.00
C ALA A 871 25.25 -21.35 7.31
N LEU A 872 26.12 -21.46 6.31
CA LEU A 872 27.51 -21.89 6.51
C LEU A 872 28.23 -20.90 7.42
N VAL A 873 28.10 -19.59 7.17
CA VAL A 873 28.70 -18.54 7.98
C VAL A 873 28.13 -18.56 9.40
N ALA A 874 26.80 -18.68 9.56
CA ALA A 874 26.15 -18.74 10.87
C ALA A 874 26.54 -19.99 11.69
N GLY A 875 26.76 -21.12 11.03
CA GLY A 875 27.17 -22.38 11.66
C GLY A 875 28.67 -22.46 11.96
N LEU A 876 29.51 -21.75 11.22
CA LEU A 876 30.97 -21.81 11.35
C LEU A 876 31.48 -21.24 12.67
N VAL A 877 30.88 -20.15 13.17
CA VAL A 877 31.31 -19.49 14.43
C VAL A 877 31.13 -20.44 15.64
N PRO A 878 29.95 -21.07 15.87
CA PRO A 878 29.80 -22.05 16.94
C PRO A 878 30.70 -23.29 16.75
N ALA A 879 30.89 -23.74 15.50
CA ALA A 879 31.73 -24.88 15.18
C ALA A 879 33.21 -24.63 15.50
N MET A 880 33.73 -23.43 15.22
CA MET A 880 35.10 -23.03 15.58
C MET A 880 35.28 -22.95 17.09
N ARG A 881 34.28 -22.40 17.82
CA ARG A 881 34.28 -22.38 19.28
C ARG A 881 34.32 -23.80 19.86
N ALA A 882 33.54 -24.72 19.30
CA ALA A 882 33.53 -26.14 19.68
C ALA A 882 34.92 -26.77 19.52
N ALA A 883 35.60 -26.47 18.41
CA ALA A 883 36.94 -27.01 18.08
C ALA A 883 38.07 -26.36 18.91
N SER A 884 37.82 -25.25 19.65
CA SER A 884 38.80 -24.60 20.49
C SER A 884 38.65 -24.92 21.99
N ILE A 885 37.71 -25.81 22.36
CA ILE A 885 37.51 -26.23 23.75
C ILE A 885 38.69 -27.11 24.18
N ASP A 886 39.27 -26.85 25.37
CA ASP A 886 40.30 -27.68 25.95
C ASP A 886 39.68 -29.04 26.41
N PRO A 887 40.19 -30.21 25.91
CA PRO A 887 39.67 -31.51 26.31
C PRO A 887 39.67 -31.75 27.82
N MET A 888 40.65 -31.17 28.54
CA MET A 888 40.76 -31.31 29.97
C MET A 888 39.69 -30.49 30.74
N GLU A 889 39.34 -29.29 30.24
CA GLU A 889 38.22 -28.50 30.77
C GLU A 889 36.88 -29.15 30.50
N ALA A 890 36.69 -29.69 29.28
CA ALA A 890 35.46 -30.38 28.87
C ALA A 890 35.15 -31.62 29.73
N LEU A 891 36.18 -32.31 30.19
CA LEU A 891 36.03 -33.53 31.04
C LEU A 891 35.94 -33.18 32.55
N ARG A 892 36.36 -31.96 32.97
CA ARG A 892 36.28 -31.44 34.34
C ARG A 892 34.97 -30.74 34.67
N SER A 893 34.15 -30.40 33.70
CA SER A 893 32.89 -29.72 33.92
C SER A 893 31.78 -30.69 34.35
N GLU A 894 31.91 -31.38 35.48
CA GLU A 894 30.82 -32.08 36.20
C GLU A 894 30.02 -31.13 37.11
#